data_6e593950563780bf3ba7e0c40aa63e81
#
_entry.id   6e593950563780bf3ba7e0c40aa63e81
#
_cell.length_a   1.000
_cell.length_b   1.000
_cell.length_c   1.000
_cell.angle_alpha   90.00
_cell.angle_beta   90.00
_cell.angle_gamma   90.00
#
_symmetry.space_group_name_H-M   'P 1'
#
loop_
_entity.id
_entity.type
_entity.pdbx_description
1 polymer ?
#
loop_
_entity_poly.entity_id
_entity_poly.type
_entity_poly.pdbx_seq_one_letter_code
_entity_poly.pdbx_strand_id
1 'polypeptide(L)'
;MILIIAATLWQSLTAVAAVRELYVSPTGNDSNIGSVKEPLLTLKGAVARAVALQEDAAIDGFVVNLAAGTYTQYEALEIDTSLHKPIEFRGSNTAERSTISGAMQAERFTAVEDNLWRVRIPEVVRYGLRFEQIYINGERRFRAQSPNRGEFAGIKQVKHIPIDSTNLGRDIYGWEVLNITPNNPIPFGNECRTQYIGEDAPSSKNKEALGQPLITFFHKWDTTRRPLLHVDSCGVMTIAGRGVYPWNTIDTRSRFFAENDFNFLDAEGEWILSEDGWLYYIPCEGETIENTVCYIPIAQQFIKINGESIEKQVDSITFNNIDFVYASYLTPNEGNVQMQAAAGIGTVVEANFARNIHFADCTIAHTGLGGVWFKRGCSDCSVERCHIYDVGASSVKIGESTIRDNRAEITHHIKVDNNIIQHGGFVFPCAVGVIIFHASDNQVTHNDIADFRYTGVSVGWNWGYGYSPAKRNIIEYNHIHHLGWAQLSDMGGVYTLGMSEGTSVSNNVLHDIYSLYYGGWGLYTDEGSTGIRIENNLVYNCKSGGFHQHYGKDNIVRNNIFAGQIRTQLEASRVEEHLSFEFSNNIIYYSKGVMCGINWANVGHKSDYNCYFCTDSEKKIEFQGISFDEWQKKGQDINSVIADPQFADVAAGNFTPKNKAMLKKIGFKPFDYSKAGVYGSKAWRQKAELSKEQEEAFDKLVDDYEKEMITDW
;
A
#
# COMPACT_ATOMS: atom_id res chain seq x y z
N MET A 1 11.50 -87.94 -3.60
CA MET A 1 12.43 -86.91 -3.11
C MET A 1 11.90 -85.59 -3.58
N ILE A 2 11.05 -84.93 -2.76
CA ILE A 2 10.34 -83.69 -3.05
C ILE A 2 11.17 -82.57 -2.38
N LEU A 3 11.74 -81.67 -3.20
CA LEU A 3 12.45 -80.50 -2.73
C LEU A 3 11.38 -79.42 -2.43
N ILE A 4 11.28 -79.02 -1.17
CA ILE A 4 10.49 -77.87 -0.75
C ILE A 4 11.41 -76.63 -0.82
N ILE A 5 11.16 -75.69 -1.76
CA ILE A 5 11.81 -74.37 -1.82
C ILE A 5 11.01 -73.47 -0.95
N ALA A 6 11.56 -73.08 0.20
CA ALA A 6 11.00 -72.02 1.05
C ALA A 6 11.41 -70.68 0.45
N ALA A 7 10.46 -69.96 -0.16
CA ALA A 7 10.63 -68.56 -0.58
C ALA A 7 10.39 -67.64 0.64
N THR A 8 11.44 -67.11 1.20
CA THR A 8 11.37 -66.01 2.20
C THR A 8 11.03 -64.72 1.47
N LEU A 9 9.77 -64.29 1.57
CA LEU A 9 9.33 -62.94 1.22
C LEU A 9 9.92 -61.94 2.25
N TRP A 10 10.97 -61.25 1.85
CA TRP A 10 11.32 -60.00 2.51
C TRP A 10 10.31 -58.95 2.07
N GLN A 11 9.30 -58.67 2.91
CA GLN A 11 8.54 -57.44 2.80
C GLN A 11 9.44 -56.32 3.31
N SER A 12 10.02 -55.58 2.40
CA SER A 12 10.54 -54.25 2.72
C SER A 12 9.36 -53.37 3.13
N LEU A 13 9.14 -53.18 4.43
CA LEU A 13 8.34 -52.06 4.91
C LEU A 13 9.10 -50.80 4.47
N THR A 14 8.73 -50.24 3.36
CA THR A 14 9.01 -48.82 3.10
C THR A 14 8.27 -48.06 4.16
N ALA A 15 8.96 -47.57 5.17
CA ALA A 15 8.39 -46.59 6.10
C ALA A 15 7.83 -45.45 5.26
N VAL A 16 6.57 -45.23 5.34
CA VAL A 16 5.95 -44.03 4.75
C VAL A 16 6.51 -42.87 5.56
N ALA A 17 7.33 -42.06 4.93
CA ALA A 17 7.87 -40.89 5.58
C ALA A 17 6.71 -40.00 6.05
N ALA A 18 6.80 -39.39 7.20
CA ALA A 18 5.72 -38.70 7.89
C ALA A 18 6.10 -37.24 8.19
N VAL A 19 5.09 -36.40 8.28
CA VAL A 19 5.25 -35.03 8.76
C VAL A 19 5.58 -35.06 10.26
N ARG A 20 6.63 -34.36 10.67
CA ARG A 20 7.03 -34.23 12.08
C ARG A 20 6.37 -33.01 12.69
N GLU A 21 5.59 -33.21 13.74
CA GLU A 21 5.02 -32.09 14.51
C GLU A 21 6.02 -31.58 15.54
N LEU A 22 6.13 -30.25 15.62
CA LEU A 22 6.83 -29.48 16.65
C LEU A 22 5.82 -28.56 17.33
N TYR A 23 6.03 -28.27 18.60
CA TYR A 23 5.14 -27.44 19.40
C TYR A 23 5.92 -26.25 19.98
N VAL A 24 5.34 -25.06 19.87
CA VAL A 24 5.87 -23.79 20.40
C VAL A 24 4.84 -23.20 21.34
N SER A 25 5.27 -22.66 22.46
CA SER A 25 4.42 -22.03 23.46
C SER A 25 5.09 -20.78 24.06
N PRO A 26 4.36 -19.71 24.39
CA PRO A 26 4.92 -18.53 25.09
C PRO A 26 5.58 -18.89 26.43
N THR A 27 5.25 -20.04 27.01
CA THR A 27 5.84 -20.58 28.25
C THR A 27 6.82 -21.73 28.01
N GLY A 28 7.22 -21.95 26.76
CA GLY A 28 8.17 -23.00 26.37
C GLY A 28 9.63 -22.66 26.67
N ASN A 29 10.53 -23.50 26.14
CA ASN A 29 11.97 -23.29 26.22
C ASN A 29 12.64 -23.89 24.99
N ASP A 30 13.52 -23.14 24.30
CA ASP A 30 14.18 -23.62 23.08
C ASP A 30 15.20 -24.75 23.31
N SER A 31 15.54 -25.07 24.57
CA SER A 31 16.29 -26.29 24.90
C SER A 31 15.43 -27.56 24.89
N ASN A 32 14.11 -27.45 24.86
CA ASN A 32 13.17 -28.55 24.81
C ASN A 32 13.19 -29.26 23.46
N ILE A 33 12.56 -30.45 23.41
CA ILE A 33 12.53 -31.30 22.20
C ILE A 33 11.43 -30.87 21.21
N GLY A 34 10.56 -29.93 21.59
CA GLY A 34 9.44 -29.47 20.76
C GLY A 34 8.24 -30.43 20.76
N SER A 35 8.02 -31.18 21.85
CA SER A 35 6.79 -31.99 22.03
C SER A 35 5.69 -31.17 22.71
N VAL A 36 4.46 -31.68 22.73
CA VAL A 36 3.33 -31.06 23.46
C VAL A 36 3.66 -30.82 24.93
N LYS A 37 4.41 -31.72 25.58
CA LYS A 37 4.77 -31.62 27.01
C LYS A 37 6.00 -30.74 27.24
N GLU A 38 6.87 -30.67 26.26
CA GLU A 38 8.12 -29.90 26.29
C GLU A 38 8.21 -29.03 25.05
N PRO A 39 7.36 -27.97 24.95
CA PRO A 39 7.31 -27.09 23.80
C PRO A 39 8.55 -26.18 23.74
N LEU A 40 8.91 -25.77 22.53
CA LEU A 40 9.88 -24.72 22.27
C LEU A 40 9.28 -23.34 22.66
N LEU A 41 10.13 -22.34 22.80
CA LEU A 41 9.70 -20.98 23.13
C LEU A 41 9.48 -20.13 21.88
N THR A 42 10.32 -20.27 20.84
CA THR A 42 10.37 -19.34 19.72
C THR A 42 10.22 -20.04 18.37
N LEU A 43 9.79 -19.30 17.35
CA LEU A 43 9.82 -19.77 15.97
C LEU A 43 11.25 -20.08 15.51
N LYS A 44 12.23 -19.28 15.94
CA LYS A 44 13.66 -19.51 15.68
C LYS A 44 14.13 -20.87 16.24
N GLY A 45 13.71 -21.20 17.47
CA GLY A 45 13.97 -22.50 18.07
C GLY A 45 13.34 -23.65 17.27
N ALA A 46 12.12 -23.44 16.74
CA ALA A 46 11.45 -24.44 15.91
C ALA A 46 12.16 -24.66 14.57
N VAL A 47 12.61 -23.59 13.88
CA VAL A 47 13.43 -23.72 12.66
C VAL A 47 14.75 -24.45 12.95
N ALA A 48 15.46 -24.06 14.00
CA ALA A 48 16.71 -24.74 14.40
C ALA A 48 16.49 -26.23 14.69
N ARG A 49 15.37 -26.58 15.33
CA ARG A 49 14.99 -27.98 15.60
C ARG A 49 14.65 -28.72 14.31
N ALA A 50 13.93 -28.10 13.37
CA ALA A 50 13.62 -28.68 12.07
C ALA A 50 14.90 -28.96 11.27
N VAL A 51 15.81 -27.98 11.19
CA VAL A 51 17.14 -28.16 10.53
C VAL A 51 17.94 -29.32 11.17
N ALA A 52 17.91 -29.46 12.48
CA ALA A 52 18.63 -30.57 13.15
C ALA A 52 18.02 -31.97 12.89
N LEU A 53 16.74 -32.03 12.52
CA LEU A 53 16.01 -33.27 12.32
C LEU A 53 15.80 -33.65 10.84
N GLN A 54 16.01 -32.73 9.92
CA GLN A 54 15.64 -32.89 8.50
C GLN A 54 16.41 -34.00 7.75
N GLU A 55 17.58 -34.43 8.24
CA GLU A 55 18.35 -35.54 7.66
C GLU A 55 17.74 -36.90 7.96
N ASP A 56 16.78 -37.00 8.88
CA ASP A 56 16.04 -38.23 9.12
C ASP A 56 15.15 -38.55 7.91
N ALA A 57 15.43 -39.69 7.27
CA ALA A 57 14.69 -40.16 6.09
C ALA A 57 13.23 -40.53 6.39
N ALA A 58 12.85 -40.67 7.66
CA ALA A 58 11.46 -40.89 8.07
C ALA A 58 10.64 -39.61 8.14
N ILE A 59 11.24 -38.42 7.92
CA ILE A 59 10.58 -37.13 7.98
C ILE A 59 10.50 -36.53 6.58
N ASP A 60 9.28 -36.21 6.10
CA ASP A 60 9.05 -35.52 4.82
C ASP A 60 8.88 -33.99 4.96
N GLY A 61 8.57 -33.52 6.15
CA GLY A 61 8.37 -32.12 6.44
C GLY A 61 7.98 -31.88 7.89
N PHE A 62 7.74 -30.62 8.23
CA PHE A 62 7.45 -30.20 9.60
C PHE A 62 6.15 -29.42 9.67
N VAL A 63 5.41 -29.61 10.77
CA VAL A 63 4.33 -28.72 11.20
C VAL A 63 4.69 -28.18 12.57
N VAL A 64 4.81 -26.87 12.67
CA VAL A 64 5.07 -26.14 13.91
C VAL A 64 3.75 -25.60 14.44
N ASN A 65 3.21 -26.23 15.46
CA ASN A 65 1.97 -25.83 16.11
C ASN A 65 2.27 -24.79 17.20
N LEU A 66 1.74 -23.56 17.00
CA LEU A 66 1.87 -22.48 17.96
C LEU A 66 0.68 -22.50 18.91
N ALA A 67 0.91 -22.56 20.21
CA ALA A 67 -0.11 -22.36 21.20
C ALA A 67 -0.67 -20.93 21.12
N ALA A 68 -1.90 -20.74 21.61
CA ALA A 68 -2.47 -19.40 21.78
C ALA A 68 -1.61 -18.53 22.70
N GLY A 69 -1.61 -17.22 22.44
CA GLY A 69 -0.89 -16.23 23.24
C GLY A 69 0.14 -15.42 22.44
N THR A 70 0.84 -14.53 23.11
CA THR A 70 1.77 -13.58 22.51
C THR A 70 3.21 -14.05 22.59
N TYR A 71 3.89 -14.06 21.46
CA TYR A 71 5.31 -14.34 21.29
C TYR A 71 6.04 -13.03 20.98
N THR A 72 6.87 -12.57 21.91
CA THR A 72 7.68 -11.36 21.69
C THR A 72 8.86 -11.68 20.78
N GLN A 73 8.99 -10.94 19.67
CA GLN A 73 10.04 -11.14 18.69
C GLN A 73 10.61 -9.78 18.25
N TYR A 74 11.81 -9.44 18.69
CA TYR A 74 12.48 -8.17 18.36
C TYR A 74 13.39 -8.27 17.13
N GLU A 75 13.80 -9.47 16.75
CA GLU A 75 14.61 -9.74 15.57
C GLU A 75 13.81 -10.55 14.56
N ALA A 76 14.07 -10.32 13.27
CA ALA A 76 13.43 -11.09 12.21
C ALA A 76 13.79 -12.58 12.33
N LEU A 77 12.81 -13.45 12.14
CA LEU A 77 13.04 -14.86 11.85
C LEU A 77 13.69 -14.96 10.47
N GLU A 78 14.95 -15.38 10.43
CA GLU A 78 15.66 -15.63 9.19
C GLU A 78 15.54 -17.12 8.80
N ILE A 79 15.08 -17.36 7.58
CA ILE A 79 14.96 -18.70 6.99
C ILE A 79 15.77 -18.70 5.69
N ASP A 80 16.74 -19.60 5.61
CA ASP A 80 17.63 -19.72 4.47
C ASP A 80 17.66 -21.17 3.92
N THR A 81 18.56 -21.45 3.00
CA THR A 81 18.70 -22.75 2.34
C THR A 81 19.24 -23.86 3.23
N SER A 82 19.55 -23.59 4.49
CA SER A 82 19.86 -24.64 5.47
C SER A 82 18.64 -25.49 5.83
N LEU A 83 17.43 -24.92 5.70
CA LEU A 83 16.18 -25.64 5.78
C LEU A 83 15.76 -26.08 4.37
N HIS A 84 15.76 -27.37 4.10
CA HIS A 84 15.47 -27.93 2.77
C HIS A 84 14.24 -28.86 2.74
N LYS A 85 13.56 -29.06 3.88
CA LYS A 85 12.28 -29.76 3.93
C LYS A 85 11.12 -28.76 4.15
N PRO A 86 9.93 -29.04 3.62
CA PRO A 86 8.75 -28.22 3.84
C PRO A 86 8.47 -27.97 5.32
N ILE A 87 8.05 -26.74 5.65
CA ILE A 87 7.63 -26.39 7.00
C ILE A 87 6.35 -25.53 6.98
N GLU A 88 5.40 -25.91 7.80
CA GLU A 88 4.19 -25.11 8.07
C GLU A 88 4.20 -24.60 9.51
N PHE A 89 4.08 -23.29 9.71
CA PHE A 89 3.79 -22.65 10.99
C PHE A 89 2.28 -22.47 11.12
N ARG A 90 1.68 -23.10 12.10
CA ARG A 90 0.22 -23.12 12.29
C ARG A 90 -0.14 -22.50 13.62
N GLY A 91 -0.84 -21.36 13.57
CA GLY A 91 -1.37 -20.68 14.75
C GLY A 91 -2.58 -21.41 15.36
N SER A 92 -2.91 -21.02 16.57
CA SER A 92 -4.05 -21.54 17.32
C SER A 92 -5.39 -21.28 16.61
N ASN A 93 -6.24 -22.29 16.56
CA ASN A 93 -7.62 -22.19 16.06
C ASN A 93 -8.64 -21.86 17.19
N THR A 94 -8.18 -21.47 18.37
CA THR A 94 -9.08 -21.03 19.45
C THR A 94 -9.47 -19.57 19.28
N ALA A 95 -10.33 -19.06 20.16
CA ALA A 95 -10.71 -17.64 20.17
C ALA A 95 -9.48 -16.72 20.42
N GLU A 96 -8.51 -17.20 21.21
CA GLU A 96 -7.22 -16.54 21.38
C GLU A 96 -6.25 -17.03 20.29
N ARG A 97 -5.70 -16.09 19.53
CA ARG A 97 -4.79 -16.38 18.41
C ARG A 97 -3.33 -16.47 18.87
N SER A 98 -2.50 -17.00 18.01
CA SER A 98 -1.05 -16.98 18.18
C SER A 98 -0.52 -15.69 17.55
N THR A 99 -0.02 -14.79 18.38
CA THR A 99 0.38 -13.44 17.98
C THR A 99 1.89 -13.26 18.11
N ILE A 100 2.57 -12.97 17.00
CA ILE A 100 3.96 -12.54 16.97
C ILE A 100 3.98 -11.03 17.13
N SER A 101 4.49 -10.54 18.26
CA SER A 101 4.55 -9.12 18.62
C SER A 101 5.97 -8.60 18.58
N GLY A 102 6.20 -7.52 17.80
CA GLY A 102 7.47 -6.80 17.77
C GLY A 102 7.60 -5.70 18.81
N ALA A 103 6.65 -5.54 19.71
CA ALA A 103 6.62 -4.44 20.66
C ALA A 103 6.98 -4.85 22.09
N MET A 104 7.58 -3.93 22.81
CA MET A 104 7.54 -3.92 24.28
C MET A 104 6.27 -3.25 24.77
N GLN A 105 5.78 -3.66 25.92
CA GLN A 105 4.72 -2.97 26.62
C GLN A 105 5.33 -1.98 27.62
N ALA A 106 4.90 -0.71 27.55
CA ALA A 106 5.30 0.28 28.52
C ALA A 106 4.66 -0.02 29.92
N GLU A 107 5.26 0.51 30.96
CA GLU A 107 4.64 0.52 32.27
C GLU A 107 3.36 1.38 32.27
N ARG A 108 2.63 1.39 33.39
CA ARG A 108 1.41 2.18 33.54
C ARG A 108 1.71 3.68 33.49
N PHE A 109 0.89 4.43 32.76
CA PHE A 109 0.92 5.88 32.78
C PHE A 109 0.64 6.45 34.15
N THR A 110 1.12 7.65 34.40
CA THR A 110 0.80 8.50 35.57
C THR A 110 0.29 9.84 35.07
N ALA A 111 -0.74 10.40 35.70
CA ALA A 111 -1.25 11.71 35.39
C ALA A 111 -0.21 12.78 35.71
N VAL A 112 -0.04 13.75 34.82
CA VAL A 112 0.67 15.01 35.04
C VAL A 112 -0.33 16.10 35.36
N GLU A 113 -1.39 16.16 34.54
CA GLU A 113 -2.55 17.04 34.63
C GLU A 113 -3.80 16.22 34.25
N ASP A 114 -4.98 16.78 34.32
CA ASP A 114 -6.23 16.07 34.05
C ASP A 114 -6.28 15.37 32.67
N ASN A 115 -5.71 16.01 31.65
CA ASN A 115 -5.69 15.52 30.28
C ASN A 115 -4.27 15.26 29.74
N LEU A 116 -3.26 15.13 30.61
CA LEU A 116 -1.89 14.84 30.21
C LEU A 116 -1.31 13.74 31.07
N TRP A 117 -0.93 12.64 30.44
CA TRP A 117 -0.30 11.50 31.10
C TRP A 117 1.15 11.37 30.69
N ARG A 118 1.94 10.67 31.50
CA ARG A 118 3.30 10.27 31.14
C ARG A 118 3.68 8.90 31.67
N VAL A 119 4.62 8.27 31.00
CA VAL A 119 5.27 7.03 31.45
C VAL A 119 6.77 7.10 31.15
N ARG A 120 7.57 6.54 32.03
CA ARG A 120 9.03 6.47 31.85
C ARG A 120 9.40 5.29 30.97
N ILE A 121 10.27 5.53 29.97
CA ILE A 121 10.87 4.52 29.10
C ILE A 121 12.38 4.50 29.37
N PRO A 122 12.87 3.73 30.33
CA PRO A 122 14.27 3.74 30.75
C PRO A 122 15.23 3.35 29.64
N GLU A 123 14.78 2.58 28.67
CA GLU A 123 15.55 2.09 27.52
C GLU A 123 16.04 3.25 26.62
N VAL A 124 15.33 4.37 26.58
CA VAL A 124 15.74 5.58 25.88
C VAL A 124 17.09 6.08 26.40
N VAL A 125 17.23 6.20 27.73
CA VAL A 125 18.46 6.69 28.33
C VAL A 125 19.54 5.60 28.43
N ARG A 126 19.15 4.35 28.72
CA ARG A 126 20.11 3.26 28.91
C ARG A 126 20.72 2.73 27.64
N TYR A 127 19.94 2.69 26.56
CA TYR A 127 20.31 2.00 25.31
C TYR A 127 20.17 2.88 24.08
N GLY A 128 19.77 4.15 24.23
CA GLY A 128 19.49 5.02 23.09
C GLY A 128 18.29 4.59 22.28
N LEU A 129 17.30 3.93 22.90
CA LEU A 129 16.11 3.50 22.21
C LEU A 129 15.40 4.69 21.57
N ARG A 130 15.07 4.54 20.27
CA ARG A 130 14.29 5.51 19.50
C ARG A 130 13.09 4.82 18.91
N PHE A 131 11.96 5.51 18.89
CA PHE A 131 10.75 5.05 18.23
C PHE A 131 9.94 6.23 17.69
N GLU A 132 9.20 5.99 16.64
CA GLU A 132 8.36 6.98 15.97
C GLU A 132 6.89 6.52 15.88
N GLN A 133 6.57 5.35 16.41
CA GLN A 133 5.22 4.80 16.50
C GLN A 133 4.95 4.31 17.92
N ILE A 134 3.74 4.50 18.40
CA ILE A 134 3.16 3.82 19.55
C ILE A 134 1.73 3.39 19.24
N TYR A 135 1.25 2.41 19.99
CA TYR A 135 -0.12 1.92 19.88
C TYR A 135 -0.73 1.86 21.27
N ILE A 136 -1.90 2.47 21.43
CA ILE A 136 -2.67 2.47 22.67
C ILE A 136 -3.89 1.60 22.45
N ASN A 137 -4.03 0.56 23.26
CA ASN A 137 -5.14 -0.41 23.19
C ASN A 137 -5.36 -1.00 21.77
N GLY A 138 -4.27 -1.20 21.01
CA GLY A 138 -4.35 -1.68 19.63
C GLY A 138 -4.58 -0.59 18.57
N GLU A 139 -4.69 0.66 18.97
CA GLU A 139 -4.91 1.79 18.07
C GLU A 139 -3.62 2.59 17.87
N ARG A 140 -3.28 2.93 16.61
CA ARG A 140 -2.15 3.82 16.30
C ARG A 140 -2.38 5.19 16.91
N ARG A 141 -1.35 5.74 17.56
CA ARG A 141 -1.31 7.11 18.02
C ARG A 141 -0.25 7.89 17.27
N PHE A 142 -0.47 9.19 17.08
CA PHE A 142 0.39 10.01 16.25
C PHE A 142 1.25 10.92 17.11
N ARG A 143 2.49 11.16 16.68
CA ARG A 143 3.32 12.15 17.34
C ARG A 143 2.66 13.52 17.25
N ALA A 144 2.80 14.31 18.32
CA ALA A 144 2.37 15.70 18.34
C ALA A 144 2.80 16.43 17.08
N GLN A 145 1.87 17.03 16.36
CA GLN A 145 2.12 17.64 15.05
C GLN A 145 1.39 18.98 14.88
N SER A 146 1.92 19.83 14.00
CA SER A 146 1.30 21.09 13.61
C SER A 146 1.35 21.29 12.08
N PRO A 147 0.22 21.61 11.42
CA PRO A 147 -1.14 21.60 11.97
C PRO A 147 -1.58 20.21 12.41
N ASN A 148 -2.67 20.13 13.17
CA ASN A 148 -3.24 18.89 13.67
C ASN A 148 -3.60 17.93 12.54
N ARG A 149 -3.75 16.66 12.88
CA ARG A 149 -3.95 15.58 11.91
C ARG A 149 -5.12 15.86 10.96
N GLY A 150 -4.87 15.67 9.67
CA GLY A 150 -5.83 15.94 8.61
C GLY A 150 -5.71 17.34 8.03
N GLU A 151 -4.98 18.23 8.69
CA GLU A 151 -4.70 19.59 8.22
C GLU A 151 -3.26 19.70 7.68
N PHE A 152 -3.01 20.73 6.85
CA PHE A 152 -1.71 20.95 6.23
C PHE A 152 -1.37 22.44 6.20
N ALA A 153 -0.11 22.74 6.47
CA ALA A 153 0.43 24.06 6.26
C ALA A 153 0.82 24.27 4.79
N GLY A 154 0.55 25.45 4.25
CA GLY A 154 0.97 25.85 2.91
C GLY A 154 2.34 26.56 2.94
N ILE A 155 2.98 26.64 1.78
CA ILE A 155 4.30 27.27 1.57
C ILE A 155 4.12 28.58 0.84
N LYS A 156 4.52 29.68 1.49
CA LYS A 156 4.57 31.02 0.88
C LYS A 156 5.78 31.20 -0.03
N GLN A 157 6.93 30.67 0.40
CA GLN A 157 8.19 30.75 -0.35
C GLN A 157 9.07 29.56 -0.02
N VAL A 158 9.75 29.05 -1.03
CA VAL A 158 10.81 28.05 -0.88
C VAL A 158 12.05 28.50 -1.63
N LYS A 159 13.21 28.30 -1.01
CA LYS A 159 14.52 28.51 -1.65
C LYS A 159 15.33 27.23 -1.54
N HIS A 160 15.66 26.65 -2.68
CA HIS A 160 16.55 25.51 -2.78
C HIS A 160 18.00 25.96 -2.82
N ILE A 161 18.85 25.45 -1.94
CA ILE A 161 20.28 25.74 -1.84
C ILE A 161 21.03 24.40 -1.98
N PRO A 162 21.53 24.05 -3.18
CA PRO A 162 22.33 22.84 -3.36
C PRO A 162 23.63 22.93 -2.54
N ILE A 163 23.92 21.87 -1.77
CA ILE A 163 25.19 21.73 -1.04
C ILE A 163 26.19 20.94 -1.88
N ASP A 164 25.70 19.90 -2.56
CA ASP A 164 26.46 19.02 -3.41
C ASP A 164 25.75 18.85 -4.74
N SER A 165 26.45 19.15 -5.83
CA SER A 165 25.94 19.05 -7.20
C SER A 165 26.28 17.72 -7.87
N THR A 166 26.79 16.72 -7.15
CA THR A 166 27.03 15.40 -7.72
C THR A 166 25.72 14.74 -8.15
N ASN A 167 25.59 14.57 -9.45
CA ASN A 167 24.48 13.90 -10.08
C ASN A 167 24.59 12.38 -9.81
N LEU A 168 23.82 11.88 -8.87
CA LEU A 168 23.78 10.46 -8.52
C LEU A 168 22.85 9.66 -9.47
N GLY A 169 23.14 9.70 -10.78
CA GLY A 169 22.30 9.07 -11.78
C GLY A 169 21.17 9.98 -12.26
N ARG A 170 20.20 9.47 -13.00
CA ARG A 170 19.13 10.27 -13.59
C ARG A 170 18.54 11.28 -12.59
N ASP A 171 19.08 12.50 -12.61
CA ASP A 171 18.51 13.73 -12.03
C ASP A 171 18.20 13.72 -10.51
N ILE A 172 18.86 12.89 -9.73
CA ILE A 172 18.81 12.99 -8.27
C ILE A 172 19.85 14.04 -7.84
N TYR A 173 19.37 15.16 -7.28
CA TYR A 173 20.25 16.12 -6.64
C TYR A 173 20.93 15.45 -5.44
N GLY A 174 22.17 15.82 -5.20
CA GLY A 174 22.89 15.48 -3.98
C GLY A 174 22.16 16.01 -2.74
N TRP A 175 22.90 16.62 -1.85
CA TRP A 175 22.34 17.26 -0.65
C TRP A 175 21.91 18.70 -0.94
N GLU A 176 20.81 19.12 -0.35
CA GLU A 176 20.32 20.49 -0.40
C GLU A 176 19.87 20.99 0.97
N VAL A 177 19.88 22.31 1.14
CA VAL A 177 19.15 23.02 2.19
C VAL A 177 17.94 23.68 1.58
N LEU A 178 16.79 23.53 2.23
CA LEU A 178 15.58 24.27 1.93
C LEU A 178 15.37 25.35 2.97
N ASN A 179 15.17 26.59 2.51
CA ASN A 179 14.61 27.65 3.35
C ASN A 179 13.14 27.81 2.99
N ILE A 180 12.28 27.47 3.94
CA ILE A 180 10.80 27.46 3.77
C ILE A 180 10.20 28.59 4.59
N THR A 181 9.45 29.46 3.94
CA THR A 181 8.56 30.41 4.61
C THR A 181 7.15 29.84 4.54
N PRO A 182 6.53 29.44 5.65
CA PRO A 182 5.14 28.97 5.65
C PRO A 182 4.15 30.12 5.44
N ASN A 183 2.92 29.78 4.99
CA ASN A 183 1.84 30.76 4.87
C ASN A 183 1.47 31.36 6.23
N ASN A 184 1.43 30.51 7.26
CA ASN A 184 1.17 30.89 8.65
C ASN A 184 2.33 30.40 9.52
N PRO A 185 2.72 31.11 10.57
CA PRO A 185 3.78 30.67 11.48
C PRO A 185 3.46 29.31 12.11
N ILE A 186 4.45 28.43 12.15
CA ILE A 186 4.37 27.16 12.88
C ILE A 186 4.85 27.43 14.32
N PRO A 187 4.13 26.95 15.35
CA PRO A 187 4.41 27.30 16.75
C PRO A 187 5.53 26.47 17.37
N PHE A 188 6.71 26.42 16.74
CA PHE A 188 7.89 25.73 17.29
C PHE A 188 8.34 26.31 18.63
N GLY A 189 8.84 25.43 19.52
CA GLY A 189 9.46 25.78 20.78
C GLY A 189 10.71 26.65 20.62
N ASN A 190 11.10 27.31 21.71
CA ASN A 190 12.26 28.24 21.70
C ASN A 190 13.58 27.52 21.41
N GLU A 191 13.73 26.26 21.78
CA GLU A 191 14.88 25.44 21.49
C GLU A 191 15.14 25.26 19.99
N CYS A 192 14.11 25.23 19.16
CA CYS A 192 14.23 25.19 17.70
C CYS A 192 14.73 26.50 17.11
N ARG A 193 14.64 27.61 17.86
CA ARG A 193 15.01 28.97 17.41
C ARG A 193 16.45 29.34 17.72
N THR A 194 17.18 28.59 18.55
CA THR A 194 18.48 28.96 19.07
C THR A 194 19.67 28.14 18.59
N GLN A 195 19.46 27.08 17.82
CA GLN A 195 20.51 26.08 17.59
C GLN A 195 21.49 26.33 16.43
N TYR A 196 21.45 27.42 15.67
CA TYR A 196 22.47 27.63 14.65
C TYR A 196 22.91 29.08 14.50
N ILE A 197 24.02 29.40 15.14
CA ILE A 197 24.91 30.52 14.75
C ILE A 197 26.29 29.90 14.51
N GLY A 198 26.60 29.53 13.26
CA GLY A 198 27.92 29.03 12.88
C GLY A 198 28.00 28.71 11.39
N GLU A 199 29.09 29.09 10.76
CA GLU A 199 29.33 28.98 9.30
C GLU A 199 29.50 27.55 8.78
N ASP A 200 29.43 26.52 9.63
CA ASP A 200 29.62 25.15 9.23
C ASP A 200 28.24 24.45 9.15
N ALA A 201 27.78 24.18 7.92
CA ALA A 201 26.71 23.24 7.70
C ALA A 201 27.10 21.90 8.37
N PRO A 202 26.20 21.26 9.16
CA PRO A 202 26.55 20.04 9.86
C PRO A 202 26.91 18.97 8.86
N SER A 203 28.15 18.51 8.89
CA SER A 203 28.44 17.20 8.32
C SER A 203 27.57 16.18 9.04
N SER A 204 26.91 15.30 8.30
CA SER A 204 25.94 14.29 8.74
C SER A 204 26.38 13.37 9.89
N LYS A 205 27.49 13.64 10.54
CA LYS A 205 28.19 12.72 11.45
C LYS A 205 27.96 12.92 12.93
N ASN A 206 27.43 14.05 13.39
CA ASN A 206 27.38 14.33 14.83
C ASN A 206 26.12 15.12 15.24
N LYS A 207 24.96 14.46 15.33
CA LYS A 207 23.94 14.71 16.37
C LYS A 207 22.86 13.65 16.26
N GLU A 208 22.78 12.81 17.29
CA GLU A 208 21.68 11.87 17.53
C GLU A 208 20.45 12.68 17.95
N ALA A 209 19.54 12.88 17.03
CA ALA A 209 18.35 13.69 17.23
C ALA A 209 17.21 12.86 17.82
N LEU A 210 17.29 12.60 19.10
CA LEU A 210 16.11 12.28 19.91
C LEU A 210 15.42 13.60 20.24
N GLY A 211 14.62 14.15 19.37
CA GLY A 211 13.93 15.38 19.68
C GLY A 211 13.90 16.44 18.60
N GLN A 212 14.56 16.26 17.47
CA GLN A 212 14.42 17.22 16.37
C GLN A 212 13.04 17.08 15.71
N PRO A 213 12.32 18.18 15.49
CA PRO A 213 11.12 18.15 14.67
C PRO A 213 11.41 17.61 13.27
N LEU A 214 10.48 16.83 12.74
CA LEU A 214 10.49 16.34 11.36
C LEU A 214 9.44 17.10 10.55
N ILE A 215 9.80 17.45 9.33
CA ILE A 215 8.88 18.09 8.38
C ILE A 215 8.54 17.07 7.29
N THR A 216 7.26 16.75 7.18
CA THR A 216 6.74 15.89 6.11
C THR A 216 6.09 16.74 5.04
N PHE A 217 6.72 16.79 3.85
CA PHE A 217 6.22 17.49 2.68
C PHE A 217 5.38 16.58 1.81
N PHE A 218 4.29 17.12 1.29
CA PHE A 218 3.44 16.53 0.26
C PHE A 218 3.65 17.32 -1.03
N HIS A 219 4.26 16.70 -2.00
CA HIS A 219 4.43 17.27 -3.32
C HIS A 219 3.76 16.35 -4.34
N LYS A 220 3.49 16.73 -5.52
CA LYS A 220 2.56 16.08 -6.49
C LYS A 220 2.06 14.66 -6.12
N TRP A 221 2.91 13.63 -6.26
CA TRP A 221 2.58 12.21 -6.01
C TRP A 221 3.45 11.51 -4.97
N ASP A 222 4.36 12.25 -4.32
CA ASP A 222 5.27 11.72 -3.32
C ASP A 222 5.26 12.52 -2.03
N THR A 223 5.87 11.94 -1.00
CA THR A 223 6.14 12.59 0.27
C THR A 223 7.63 12.56 0.59
N THR A 224 8.09 13.59 1.28
CA THR A 224 9.49 13.71 1.73
C THR A 224 9.50 14.08 3.19
N ARG A 225 10.26 13.34 4.01
CA ARG A 225 10.45 13.62 5.44
C ARG A 225 11.87 14.10 5.68
N ARG A 226 12.03 15.26 6.31
CA ARG A 226 13.34 15.84 6.61
C ARG A 226 13.40 16.43 8.00
N PRO A 227 14.55 16.33 8.68
CA PRO A 227 14.75 16.99 9.97
C PRO A 227 14.79 18.51 9.81
N LEU A 228 14.15 19.20 10.75
CA LEU A 228 14.28 20.64 10.91
C LEU A 228 15.66 20.96 11.52
N LEU A 229 16.42 21.89 10.93
CA LEU A 229 17.68 22.35 11.49
C LEU A 229 17.50 23.59 12.36
N HIS A 230 16.67 24.53 11.91
CA HIS A 230 16.53 25.83 12.56
C HIS A 230 15.29 26.57 12.09
N VAL A 231 14.76 27.44 12.95
CA VAL A 231 13.73 28.42 12.63
C VAL A 231 14.26 29.80 13.03
N ASP A 232 14.34 30.73 12.08
CA ASP A 232 14.81 32.09 12.37
C ASP A 232 13.74 32.96 13.05
N SER A 233 14.11 34.16 13.42
CA SER A 233 13.21 35.14 14.08
C SER A 233 12.01 35.58 13.21
N CYS A 234 12.09 35.37 11.90
CA CYS A 234 11.03 35.66 10.94
C CYS A 234 10.13 34.43 10.69
N GLY A 235 10.40 33.29 11.31
CA GLY A 235 9.67 32.05 11.13
C GLY A 235 10.09 31.24 9.87
N VAL A 236 11.23 31.56 9.26
CA VAL A 236 11.77 30.80 8.14
C VAL A 236 12.42 29.54 8.67
N MET A 237 11.94 28.40 8.17
CA MET A 237 12.47 27.07 8.52
C MET A 237 13.65 26.73 7.61
N THR A 238 14.76 26.31 8.19
CA THR A 238 15.93 25.75 7.48
C THR A 238 15.93 24.22 7.65
N ILE A 239 15.92 23.50 6.55
CA ILE A 239 15.75 22.06 6.50
C ILE A 239 16.77 21.47 5.55
N ALA A 240 17.55 20.46 5.99
CA ALA A 240 18.53 19.80 5.13
C ALA A 240 18.11 18.37 4.79
N GLY A 241 18.60 17.86 3.68
CA GLY A 241 18.39 16.47 3.29
C GLY A 241 18.75 16.20 1.82
N ARG A 242 18.45 15.01 1.36
CA ARG A 242 18.62 14.68 -0.07
C ARG A 242 17.66 15.48 -0.92
N GLY A 243 18.14 15.93 -2.09
CA GLY A 243 17.33 16.61 -3.08
C GLY A 243 16.17 15.75 -3.58
N VAL A 244 15.06 16.39 -3.90
CA VAL A 244 13.92 15.76 -4.58
C VAL A 244 14.09 15.82 -6.09
N TYR A 245 13.33 15.01 -6.82
CA TYR A 245 13.35 15.00 -8.27
C TYR A 245 12.88 16.35 -8.85
N PRO A 246 13.54 16.89 -9.91
CA PRO A 246 13.15 18.17 -10.50
C PRO A 246 11.73 18.25 -11.02
N TRP A 247 11.20 17.12 -11.52
CA TRP A 247 9.82 17.03 -12.03
C TRP A 247 8.78 16.88 -10.91
N ASN A 248 9.22 16.59 -9.68
CA ASN A 248 8.38 16.50 -8.50
C ASN A 248 8.99 17.27 -7.33
N THR A 249 9.28 18.53 -7.53
CA THR A 249 9.96 19.41 -6.56
C THR A 249 9.01 19.85 -5.44
N ILE A 250 9.60 20.25 -4.31
CA ILE A 250 8.89 20.98 -3.26
C ILE A 250 8.80 22.44 -3.71
N ASP A 251 7.59 22.95 -3.87
CA ASP A 251 7.30 24.33 -4.30
C ASP A 251 6.15 24.96 -3.49
N THR A 252 5.67 26.13 -3.90
CA THR A 252 4.59 26.86 -3.21
C THR A 252 3.22 26.16 -3.27
N ARG A 253 3.06 25.12 -4.06
CA ARG A 253 1.86 24.28 -4.12
C ARG A 253 1.97 23.06 -3.23
N SER A 254 3.17 22.73 -2.77
CA SER A 254 3.41 21.68 -1.79
C SER A 254 2.81 22.07 -0.45
N ARG A 255 2.38 21.06 0.28
CA ARG A 255 1.86 21.18 1.65
C ARG A 255 2.78 20.43 2.59
N PHE A 256 2.72 20.73 3.87
CA PHE A 256 3.50 20.01 4.89
C PHE A 256 2.81 20.02 6.24
N PHE A 257 3.29 19.18 7.12
CA PHE A 257 3.14 19.32 8.57
C PHE A 257 4.49 19.12 9.25
N ALA A 258 4.61 19.67 10.44
CA ALA A 258 5.75 19.47 11.34
C ALA A 258 5.34 18.58 12.49
N GLU A 259 6.21 17.68 12.95
CA GLU A 259 5.94 16.79 14.08
C GLU A 259 7.09 16.78 15.08
N ASN A 260 6.83 16.34 16.31
CA ASN A 260 7.80 16.13 17.36
C ASN A 260 8.37 17.44 17.97
N ASP A 261 7.47 18.34 18.37
CA ASP A 261 7.77 19.50 19.21
C ASP A 261 6.73 19.54 20.35
N PHE A 262 7.15 19.87 21.56
CA PHE A 262 6.24 19.92 22.73
C PHE A 262 5.09 20.92 22.56
N ASN A 263 5.32 22.00 21.80
CA ASN A 263 4.27 22.99 21.54
C ASN A 263 3.17 22.50 20.59
N PHE A 264 3.36 21.33 20.00
CA PHE A 264 2.36 20.69 19.13
C PHE A 264 1.49 19.69 19.90
N LEU A 265 1.80 19.40 21.16
CA LEU A 265 1.07 18.44 21.97
C LEU A 265 -0.21 19.11 22.51
N ASP A 266 -1.26 19.16 21.71
CA ASP A 266 -2.48 19.90 22.01
C ASP A 266 -3.80 19.19 21.61
N ALA A 267 -3.72 17.98 21.01
CA ALA A 267 -4.88 17.21 20.59
C ALA A 267 -4.92 15.79 21.20
N GLU A 268 -6.11 15.25 21.37
CA GLU A 268 -6.32 13.87 21.84
C GLU A 268 -5.63 12.85 20.93
N GLY A 269 -5.00 11.84 21.53
CA GLY A 269 -4.26 10.80 20.83
C GLY A 269 -2.85 11.21 20.42
N GLU A 270 -2.42 12.42 20.70
CA GLU A 270 -1.05 12.86 20.45
C GLU A 270 -0.09 12.47 21.56
N TRP A 271 1.15 12.22 21.15
CA TRP A 271 2.22 11.87 22.08
C TRP A 271 3.55 12.48 21.68
N ILE A 272 4.45 12.63 22.64
CA ILE A 272 5.82 13.04 22.42
C ILE A 272 6.78 12.34 23.39
N LEU A 273 7.97 12.01 22.91
CA LEU A 273 9.05 11.41 23.67
C LEU A 273 10.12 12.43 23.98
N SER A 274 10.42 12.66 25.26
CA SER A 274 11.49 13.55 25.66
C SER A 274 12.87 12.85 25.68
N GLU A 275 13.95 13.61 25.53
CA GLU A 275 15.34 13.11 25.55
C GLU A 275 15.70 12.33 26.82
N ASP A 276 15.10 12.69 27.95
CA ASP A 276 15.31 12.00 29.21
C ASP A 276 14.40 10.76 29.38
N GLY A 277 13.64 10.39 28.33
CA GLY A 277 12.86 9.15 28.25
C GLY A 277 11.48 9.21 28.89
N TRP A 278 10.88 10.38 29.04
CA TRP A 278 9.45 10.46 29.33
C TRP A 278 8.63 10.48 28.05
N LEU A 279 7.70 9.54 27.93
CA LEU A 279 6.64 9.52 26.94
C LEU A 279 5.43 10.26 27.51
N TYR A 280 5.08 11.40 26.92
CA TYR A 280 3.89 12.18 27.24
C TYR A 280 2.78 11.83 26.25
N TYR A 281 1.53 11.80 26.73
CA TYR A 281 0.38 11.40 25.94
C TYR A 281 -0.88 12.14 26.39
N ILE A 282 -1.65 12.68 25.44
CA ILE A 282 -3.00 13.21 25.68
C ILE A 282 -4.00 12.09 25.39
N PRO A 283 -4.73 11.60 26.41
CA PRO A 283 -5.65 10.47 26.24
C PRO A 283 -6.83 10.83 25.35
N CYS A 284 -7.33 9.84 24.61
CA CYS A 284 -8.58 9.95 23.86
C CYS A 284 -9.79 9.78 24.81
N GLU A 285 -10.96 10.23 24.33
CA GLU A 285 -12.23 10.04 25.07
C GLU A 285 -12.43 8.56 25.44
N GLY A 286 -12.80 8.30 26.69
CA GLY A 286 -13.04 6.95 27.22
C GLY A 286 -11.80 6.17 27.65
N GLU A 287 -10.58 6.67 27.45
CA GLU A 287 -9.37 6.08 28.00
C GLU A 287 -9.20 6.47 29.48
N THR A 288 -8.74 5.51 30.29
CA THR A 288 -8.33 5.72 31.67
C THR A 288 -6.97 5.10 31.92
N ILE A 289 -6.22 5.57 32.89
CA ILE A 289 -4.91 4.99 33.25
C ILE A 289 -5.00 3.49 33.52
N GLU A 290 -6.14 3.02 34.04
CA GLU A 290 -6.38 1.63 34.39
C GLU A 290 -6.61 0.73 33.15
N ASN A 291 -7.28 1.24 32.14
CA ASN A 291 -7.63 0.47 30.94
C ASN A 291 -6.68 0.70 29.75
N THR A 292 -5.62 1.51 29.94
CA THR A 292 -4.71 1.88 28.85
C THR A 292 -3.45 1.02 28.85
N VAL A 293 -3.21 0.35 27.72
CA VAL A 293 -2.00 -0.43 27.46
C VAL A 293 -1.27 0.22 26.29
N CYS A 294 0.00 0.58 26.51
CA CYS A 294 0.86 1.18 25.49
C CYS A 294 1.86 0.17 24.95
N TYR A 295 1.85 -0.06 23.65
CA TYR A 295 2.80 -0.88 22.93
C TYR A 295 3.79 0.01 22.15
N ILE A 296 5.08 -0.23 22.34
CA ILE A 296 6.19 0.47 21.69
C ILE A 296 6.88 -0.53 20.74
N PRO A 297 6.74 -0.40 19.43
CA PRO A 297 7.37 -1.30 18.47
C PRO A 297 8.90 -1.18 18.52
N ILE A 298 9.57 -2.32 18.60
CA ILE A 298 11.04 -2.46 18.58
C ILE A 298 11.48 -3.14 17.28
N ALA A 299 10.85 -4.25 16.93
CA ALA A 299 11.15 -4.97 15.69
C ALA A 299 10.80 -4.13 14.47
N GLN A 300 11.67 -4.14 13.46
CA GLN A 300 11.33 -3.57 12.14
C GLN A 300 10.77 -4.62 11.18
N GLN A 301 11.20 -5.85 11.32
CA GLN A 301 10.79 -6.95 10.44
C GLN A 301 10.51 -8.21 11.25
N PHE A 302 9.53 -9.02 10.79
CA PHE A 302 9.19 -10.28 11.41
C PHE A 302 9.87 -11.48 10.73
N ILE A 303 9.90 -11.49 9.39
CA ILE A 303 10.37 -12.65 8.63
C ILE A 303 11.23 -12.20 7.46
N LYS A 304 12.39 -12.88 7.30
CA LYS A 304 13.26 -12.81 6.12
C LYS A 304 13.48 -14.20 5.57
N ILE A 305 13.12 -14.41 4.33
CA ILE A 305 13.31 -15.67 3.61
C ILE A 305 14.32 -15.41 2.50
N ASN A 306 15.53 -15.98 2.59
CA ASN A 306 16.60 -15.68 1.68
C ASN A 306 17.25 -16.94 1.11
N GLY A 307 16.90 -17.28 -0.14
CA GLY A 307 17.68 -18.20 -0.94
C GLY A 307 18.98 -17.57 -1.43
N GLU A 308 19.91 -18.38 -1.92
CA GLU A 308 21.23 -17.95 -2.38
C GLU A 308 21.19 -17.53 -3.87
N SER A 309 20.43 -18.24 -4.68
CA SER A 309 20.27 -18.02 -6.12
C SER A 309 18.99 -18.67 -6.64
N ILE A 310 18.73 -18.54 -7.95
CA ILE A 310 17.59 -19.20 -8.59
C ILE A 310 17.73 -20.74 -8.59
N GLU A 311 18.94 -21.27 -8.56
CA GLU A 311 19.23 -22.70 -8.49
C GLU A 311 19.18 -23.22 -7.05
N LYS A 312 19.30 -22.33 -6.06
CA LYS A 312 19.31 -22.67 -4.64
C LYS A 312 18.37 -21.75 -3.88
N GLN A 313 17.08 -22.00 -4.08
CA GLN A 313 15.99 -21.25 -3.47
C GLN A 313 15.59 -21.87 -2.12
N VAL A 314 15.00 -21.04 -1.26
CA VAL A 314 14.20 -21.54 -0.13
C VAL A 314 12.85 -21.99 -0.67
N ASP A 315 12.33 -23.13 -0.20
CA ASP A 315 11.17 -23.78 -0.79
C ASP A 315 10.18 -24.27 0.27
N SER A 316 8.88 -24.14 -0.03
CA SER A 316 7.78 -24.78 0.70
C SER A 316 7.68 -24.37 2.17
N ILE A 317 7.40 -23.07 2.40
CA ILE A 317 7.14 -22.52 3.73
C ILE A 317 5.71 -21.95 3.77
N THR A 318 4.95 -22.34 4.79
CA THR A 318 3.59 -21.85 5.00
C THR A 318 3.46 -21.21 6.39
N PHE A 319 2.86 -20.04 6.45
CA PHE A 319 2.37 -19.40 7.67
C PHE A 319 0.85 -19.39 7.63
N ASN A 320 0.22 -20.00 8.61
CA ASN A 320 -1.22 -20.19 8.64
C ASN A 320 -1.80 -19.76 9.98
N ASN A 321 -2.80 -18.87 9.93
CA ASN A 321 -3.58 -18.44 11.09
C ASN A 321 -2.73 -17.78 12.22
N ILE A 322 -1.79 -16.92 11.86
CA ILE A 322 -0.88 -16.22 12.77
C ILE A 322 -1.07 -14.70 12.62
N ASP A 323 -1.04 -13.99 13.75
CA ASP A 323 -1.03 -12.52 13.75
C ASP A 323 0.41 -12.01 13.90
N PHE A 324 0.83 -11.07 13.03
CA PHE A 324 2.09 -10.35 13.07
C PHE A 324 1.79 -8.88 13.33
N VAL A 325 2.15 -8.37 14.50
CA VAL A 325 1.74 -7.04 14.93
C VAL A 325 2.86 -6.23 15.59
N TYR A 326 2.76 -4.90 15.48
CA TYR A 326 3.64 -3.93 16.12
C TYR A 326 5.09 -3.98 15.63
N ALA A 327 5.30 -3.57 14.38
CA ALA A 327 6.63 -3.34 13.83
C ALA A 327 6.90 -1.84 13.64
N SER A 328 8.14 -1.44 13.85
CA SER A 328 8.58 -0.04 13.79
C SER A 328 9.08 0.37 12.40
N TYR A 329 9.09 1.67 12.17
CA TYR A 329 9.95 2.35 11.21
C TYR A 329 10.61 3.53 11.92
N LEU A 330 11.89 3.74 11.65
CA LEU A 330 12.62 4.91 12.10
C LEU A 330 13.09 5.72 10.90
N THR A 331 12.79 7.01 10.89
CA THR A 331 13.30 7.93 9.87
C THR A 331 14.82 8.04 10.02
N PRO A 332 15.61 7.84 8.95
CA PRO A 332 17.06 8.09 8.98
C PRO A 332 17.37 9.53 9.41
N ASN A 333 18.54 9.76 10.01
CA ASN A 333 18.92 11.09 10.49
C ASN A 333 18.94 12.15 9.37
N GLU A 334 19.23 11.74 8.14
CA GLU A 334 19.17 12.57 6.94
C GLU A 334 17.77 12.78 6.37
N GLY A 335 16.77 12.19 7.00
CA GLY A 335 15.41 12.17 6.48
C GLY A 335 15.20 11.09 5.42
N ASN A 336 14.08 11.16 4.74
CA ASN A 336 13.69 10.19 3.72
C ASN A 336 13.03 10.89 2.53
N VAL A 337 13.58 10.66 1.33
CA VAL A 337 12.98 11.06 0.04
C VAL A 337 12.47 9.82 -0.64
N GLN A 338 11.18 9.77 -0.89
CA GLN A 338 10.56 8.60 -1.51
C GLN A 338 10.60 8.65 -3.03
N MET A 339 10.53 7.47 -3.60
CA MET A 339 10.12 7.27 -4.99
C MET A 339 8.60 7.05 -5.01
N GLN A 340 7.97 7.28 -6.16
CA GLN A 340 6.57 6.95 -6.41
C GLN A 340 6.17 5.63 -5.74
N ALA A 341 4.95 5.57 -5.20
CA ALA A 341 4.41 4.38 -4.53
C ALA A 341 5.23 3.89 -3.30
N ALA A 342 6.05 4.75 -2.68
CA ALA A 342 6.99 4.35 -1.63
C ALA A 342 7.83 3.11 -2.01
N ALA A 343 8.25 3.04 -3.29
CA ALA A 343 8.82 1.84 -3.89
C ALA A 343 10.06 1.32 -3.16
N GLY A 344 10.88 2.21 -2.57
CA GLY A 344 12.08 1.86 -1.82
C GLY A 344 11.85 1.36 -0.39
N ILE A 345 10.65 1.56 0.17
CA ILE A 345 10.37 1.20 1.57
C ILE A 345 10.19 -0.31 1.71
N GLY A 346 10.80 -0.89 2.75
CA GLY A 346 10.71 -2.31 3.08
C GLY A 346 9.35 -2.74 3.63
N THR A 347 9.26 -4.02 3.91
CA THR A 347 8.07 -4.66 4.49
C THR A 347 8.46 -5.48 5.72
N VAL A 348 7.48 -5.82 6.54
CA VAL A 348 7.75 -6.64 7.74
C VAL A 348 8.02 -8.12 7.40
N VAL A 349 7.64 -8.56 6.20
CA VAL A 349 7.96 -9.86 5.64
C VAL A 349 8.62 -9.68 4.29
N GLU A 350 9.81 -10.21 4.09
CA GLU A 350 10.52 -10.16 2.80
C GLU A 350 11.02 -11.55 2.36
N ALA A 351 10.88 -11.83 1.07
CA ALA A 351 11.38 -13.05 0.45
C ALA A 351 12.23 -12.73 -0.79
N ASN A 352 13.38 -13.42 -0.91
CA ASN A 352 14.27 -13.39 -2.06
C ASN A 352 14.65 -14.82 -2.44
N PHE A 353 14.71 -15.14 -3.72
CA PHE A 353 15.04 -16.47 -4.21
C PHE A 353 14.29 -17.56 -3.43
N ALA A 354 12.95 -17.44 -3.45
CA ALA A 354 12.07 -18.30 -2.69
C ALA A 354 10.89 -18.76 -3.55
N ARG A 355 10.44 -19.98 -3.34
CA ARG A 355 9.27 -20.51 -4.04
C ARG A 355 8.35 -21.28 -3.09
N ASN A 356 7.07 -21.37 -3.46
CA ASN A 356 6.05 -22.03 -2.64
C ASN A 356 6.00 -21.45 -1.21
N ILE A 357 6.00 -20.11 -1.10
CA ILE A 357 5.87 -19.40 0.18
C ILE A 357 4.44 -18.92 0.32
N HIS A 358 3.74 -19.35 1.36
CA HIS A 358 2.32 -19.10 1.51
C HIS A 358 1.98 -18.46 2.86
N PHE A 359 1.19 -17.39 2.81
CA PHE A 359 0.54 -16.79 3.97
C PHE A 359 -0.96 -16.98 3.82
N ALA A 360 -1.59 -17.68 4.75
CA ALA A 360 -3.00 -17.97 4.73
C ALA A 360 -3.66 -17.65 6.08
N ASP A 361 -4.82 -16.99 6.05
CA ASP A 361 -5.61 -16.65 7.23
C ASP A 361 -4.82 -15.86 8.31
N CYS A 362 -3.78 -15.14 7.89
CA CYS A 362 -2.91 -14.34 8.76
C CYS A 362 -3.41 -12.91 8.91
N THR A 363 -3.03 -12.28 10.02
CA THR A 363 -3.14 -10.83 10.20
C THR A 363 -1.74 -10.21 10.13
N ILE A 364 -1.59 -9.09 9.40
CA ILE A 364 -0.39 -8.25 9.44
C ILE A 364 -0.87 -6.82 9.72
N ALA A 365 -0.52 -6.29 10.89
CA ALA A 365 -1.09 -5.03 11.33
C ALA A 365 -0.16 -4.22 12.24
N HIS A 366 -0.49 -2.93 12.41
CA HIS A 366 0.20 -2.04 13.33
C HIS A 366 1.69 -1.93 13.02
N THR A 367 2.03 -1.62 11.75
CA THR A 367 3.42 -1.60 11.30
C THR A 367 3.86 -0.21 10.83
N GLY A 368 5.12 0.13 11.04
CA GLY A 368 5.74 1.33 10.47
C GLY A 368 6.19 1.15 9.01
N LEU A 369 6.33 -0.11 8.56
CA LEU A 369 6.68 -0.53 7.20
C LEU A 369 5.46 -1.08 6.45
N GLY A 370 5.69 -1.68 5.27
CA GLY A 370 4.67 -2.41 4.53
C GLY A 370 4.44 -3.84 5.06
N GLY A 371 3.54 -4.59 4.41
CA GLY A 371 3.20 -5.95 4.81
C GLY A 371 4.18 -7.01 4.27
N VAL A 372 3.97 -7.50 3.04
CA VAL A 372 4.72 -8.61 2.44
C VAL A 372 5.40 -8.17 1.14
N TRP A 373 6.64 -8.59 0.91
CA TRP A 373 7.37 -8.36 -0.33
C TRP A 373 8.02 -9.63 -0.88
N PHE A 374 7.52 -10.12 -2.00
CA PHE A 374 8.21 -11.13 -2.81
C PHE A 374 9.11 -10.41 -3.81
N LYS A 375 10.42 -10.34 -3.51
CA LYS A 375 11.38 -9.48 -4.23
C LYS A 375 11.93 -10.17 -5.48
N ARG A 376 13.17 -10.62 -5.42
CA ARG A 376 13.94 -11.18 -6.54
C ARG A 376 13.80 -12.69 -6.59
N GLY A 377 13.53 -13.24 -7.77
CA GLY A 377 13.56 -14.69 -8.00
C GLY A 377 12.54 -15.46 -7.16
N CYS A 378 11.38 -14.85 -6.86
CA CYS A 378 10.30 -15.55 -6.16
C CYS A 378 9.30 -16.12 -7.17
N SER A 379 8.78 -17.32 -6.90
CA SER A 379 7.72 -17.94 -7.71
C SER A 379 6.75 -18.77 -6.89
N ASP A 380 5.53 -18.92 -7.42
CA ASP A 380 4.50 -19.82 -6.88
C ASP A 380 4.19 -19.52 -5.41
N CYS A 381 4.22 -18.22 -5.03
CA CYS A 381 3.93 -17.77 -3.66
C CYS A 381 2.54 -17.17 -3.56
N SER A 382 2.00 -17.11 -2.35
CA SER A 382 0.67 -16.52 -2.15
C SER A 382 0.47 -15.79 -0.83
N VAL A 383 -0.48 -14.83 -0.86
CA VAL A 383 -1.10 -14.18 0.30
C VAL A 383 -2.60 -14.36 0.12
N GLU A 384 -3.22 -15.20 0.94
CA GLU A 384 -4.61 -15.59 0.76
C GLU A 384 -5.42 -15.48 2.06
N ARG A 385 -6.59 -14.86 2.01
CA ARG A 385 -7.48 -14.63 3.16
C ARG A 385 -6.78 -13.97 4.35
N CYS A 386 -5.83 -13.10 4.06
CA CYS A 386 -5.13 -12.35 5.08
C CYS A 386 -5.81 -10.99 5.32
N HIS A 387 -5.73 -10.50 6.54
CA HIS A 387 -6.11 -9.15 6.91
C HIS A 387 -4.86 -8.30 7.11
N ILE A 388 -4.59 -7.40 6.18
CA ILE A 388 -3.44 -6.49 6.20
C ILE A 388 -3.96 -5.07 6.40
N TYR A 389 -3.74 -4.50 7.58
CA TYR A 389 -4.29 -3.20 7.92
C TYR A 389 -3.38 -2.41 8.86
N ASP A 390 -3.62 -1.11 8.96
CA ASP A 390 -2.82 -0.17 9.77
C ASP A 390 -1.32 -0.32 9.51
N VAL A 391 -0.96 -0.29 8.22
CA VAL A 391 0.44 -0.39 7.77
C VAL A 391 1.01 0.98 7.41
N GLY A 392 2.31 1.16 7.69
CA GLY A 392 3.00 2.42 7.41
C GLY A 392 3.24 2.68 5.93
N ALA A 393 3.35 1.62 5.12
CA ALA A 393 3.65 1.68 3.68
C ALA A 393 2.75 0.73 2.87
N SER A 394 3.25 0.22 1.71
CA SER A 394 2.47 -0.63 0.81
C SER A 394 2.23 -2.02 1.39
N SER A 395 1.01 -2.55 1.28
CA SER A 395 0.63 -3.83 1.90
C SER A 395 1.28 -5.03 1.24
N VAL A 396 1.24 -5.13 -0.11
CA VAL A 396 1.88 -6.26 -0.82
C VAL A 396 2.71 -5.72 -1.98
N LYS A 397 3.94 -6.20 -2.09
CA LYS A 397 4.88 -5.84 -3.14
C LYS A 397 5.39 -7.08 -3.87
N ILE A 398 5.38 -7.05 -5.22
CA ILE A 398 5.75 -8.18 -6.07
C ILE A 398 6.83 -7.73 -7.06
N GLY A 399 7.97 -8.43 -7.06
CA GLY A 399 9.12 -8.12 -7.91
C GLY A 399 9.97 -6.95 -7.40
N GLU A 400 10.81 -6.43 -8.25
CA GLU A 400 11.75 -5.35 -7.98
C GLU A 400 11.61 -4.22 -9.01
N SER A 401 12.00 -3.02 -8.62
CA SER A 401 12.09 -1.85 -9.52
C SER A 401 13.24 -1.94 -10.54
N THR A 402 14.09 -2.96 -10.47
CA THR A 402 15.23 -3.19 -11.36
C THR A 402 14.94 -4.35 -12.31
N ILE A 403 15.17 -4.16 -13.60
CA ILE A 403 15.12 -5.24 -14.59
C ILE A 403 16.42 -6.04 -14.49
N ARG A 404 16.31 -7.35 -14.28
CA ARG A 404 17.46 -8.26 -14.19
C ARG A 404 17.86 -8.79 -15.56
N ASP A 405 19.18 -8.90 -15.79
CA ASP A 405 19.73 -9.50 -17.01
C ASP A 405 19.40 -11.00 -17.09
N ASN A 406 19.55 -11.69 -15.98
CA ASN A 406 19.07 -13.07 -15.84
C ASN A 406 17.56 -13.10 -15.66
N ARG A 407 16.84 -13.44 -16.72
CA ARG A 407 15.38 -13.48 -16.73
C ARG A 407 14.76 -14.52 -15.79
N ALA A 408 15.50 -15.57 -15.43
CA ALA A 408 15.05 -16.56 -14.46
C ALA A 408 14.88 -15.96 -13.04
N GLU A 409 15.50 -14.81 -12.79
CA GLU A 409 15.39 -14.09 -11.51
C GLU A 409 14.17 -13.14 -11.43
N ILE A 410 13.40 -13.03 -12.51
CA ILE A 410 12.16 -12.25 -12.52
C ILE A 410 11.11 -12.99 -11.71
N THR A 411 10.54 -12.29 -10.73
CA THR A 411 9.46 -12.83 -9.89
C THR A 411 8.19 -13.05 -10.70
N HIS A 412 7.53 -14.19 -10.50
CA HIS A 412 6.35 -14.57 -11.26
C HIS A 412 5.42 -15.53 -10.49
N HIS A 413 4.16 -15.68 -10.98
CA HIS A 413 3.15 -16.58 -10.42
C HIS A 413 2.89 -16.33 -8.92
N ILE A 414 2.84 -15.06 -8.53
CA ILE A 414 2.44 -14.66 -7.18
C ILE A 414 0.94 -14.44 -7.16
N LYS A 415 0.26 -15.00 -6.16
CA LYS A 415 -1.18 -14.87 -5.96
C LYS A 415 -1.49 -14.04 -4.72
N VAL A 416 -2.25 -12.96 -4.90
CA VAL A 416 -2.82 -12.13 -3.82
C VAL A 416 -4.32 -12.22 -3.95
N ASP A 417 -4.97 -13.06 -3.15
CA ASP A 417 -6.36 -13.45 -3.37
C ASP A 417 -7.19 -13.42 -2.09
N ASN A 418 -8.38 -12.83 -2.18
CA ASN A 418 -9.37 -12.84 -1.11
C ASN A 418 -8.86 -12.20 0.20
N ASN A 419 -8.06 -11.13 0.11
CA ASN A 419 -7.54 -10.42 1.26
C ASN A 419 -8.32 -9.15 1.55
N ILE A 420 -8.35 -8.75 2.82
CA ILE A 420 -8.77 -7.43 3.26
C ILE A 420 -7.50 -6.59 3.42
N ILE A 421 -7.32 -5.56 2.59
CA ILE A 421 -6.14 -4.70 2.53
C ILE A 421 -6.60 -3.26 2.75
N GLN A 422 -6.52 -2.78 3.98
CA GLN A 422 -7.12 -1.52 4.37
C GLN A 422 -6.23 -0.70 5.28
N HIS A 423 -6.53 0.61 5.41
CA HIS A 423 -5.86 1.50 6.36
C HIS A 423 -4.35 1.49 6.18
N GLY A 424 -3.86 1.90 5.01
CA GLY A 424 -2.44 1.88 4.68
C GLY A 424 -1.85 3.25 4.35
N GLY A 425 -0.48 3.30 4.32
CA GLY A 425 0.24 4.52 4.00
C GLY A 425 0.30 5.53 5.14
N PHE A 426 0.22 5.11 6.40
CA PHE A 426 0.22 6.04 7.53
C PHE A 426 1.57 6.73 7.79
N VAL A 427 2.66 6.10 7.41
CA VAL A 427 4.01 6.69 7.49
C VAL A 427 4.44 7.24 6.13
N PHE A 428 4.03 6.58 5.06
CA PHE A 428 4.32 6.93 3.68
C PHE A 428 3.03 7.10 2.88
N PRO A 429 2.40 8.27 2.89
CA PRO A 429 1.12 8.50 2.22
C PRO A 429 1.11 8.18 0.72
N CYS A 430 2.28 8.23 0.05
CA CYS A 430 2.43 7.82 -1.35
C CYS A 430 2.44 6.28 -1.57
N ALA A 431 2.30 5.48 -0.52
CA ALA A 431 2.22 4.02 -0.62
C ALA A 431 0.90 3.54 -1.22
N VAL A 432 0.91 2.32 -1.75
CA VAL A 432 -0.20 1.70 -2.47
C VAL A 432 -0.67 0.40 -1.81
N GLY A 433 -1.90 -0.02 -2.09
CA GLY A 433 -2.40 -1.30 -1.57
C GLY A 433 -1.55 -2.48 -2.05
N VAL A 434 -1.45 -2.66 -3.38
CA VAL A 434 -0.63 -3.72 -4.00
C VAL A 434 0.20 -3.12 -5.13
N ILE A 435 1.48 -3.50 -5.24
CA ILE A 435 2.34 -3.12 -6.37
C ILE A 435 3.00 -4.34 -7.02
N ILE A 436 2.91 -4.40 -8.34
CA ILE A 436 3.66 -5.34 -9.18
C ILE A 436 4.69 -4.52 -9.97
N PHE A 437 5.96 -4.70 -9.66
CA PHE A 437 7.07 -4.07 -10.38
C PHE A 437 7.37 -4.79 -11.70
N HIS A 438 8.63 -5.13 -11.95
CA HIS A 438 9.07 -5.93 -13.10
C HIS A 438 8.82 -7.43 -12.84
N ALA A 439 7.55 -7.82 -12.80
CA ALA A 439 7.12 -9.19 -12.48
C ALA A 439 5.96 -9.62 -13.38
N SER A 440 5.89 -10.90 -13.74
CA SER A 440 4.91 -11.42 -14.71
C SER A 440 4.01 -12.51 -14.15
N ASP A 441 2.89 -12.74 -14.85
CA ASP A 441 2.02 -13.90 -14.59
C ASP A 441 1.46 -13.94 -13.15
N ASN A 442 1.30 -12.77 -12.52
CA ASN A 442 0.79 -12.65 -11.15
C ASN A 442 -0.73 -12.41 -11.16
N GLN A 443 -1.36 -12.71 -10.04
CA GLN A 443 -2.80 -12.56 -9.83
C GLN A 443 -3.07 -11.70 -8.59
N VAL A 444 -3.85 -10.65 -8.75
CA VAL A 444 -4.42 -9.84 -7.67
C VAL A 444 -5.93 -9.91 -7.84
N THR A 445 -6.56 -10.79 -7.05
CA THR A 445 -7.95 -11.17 -7.29
C THR A 445 -8.78 -11.19 -6.02
N HIS A 446 -10.05 -10.79 -6.14
CA HIS A 446 -11.00 -10.84 -5.03
C HIS A 446 -10.56 -10.15 -3.73
N ASN A 447 -9.72 -9.12 -3.81
CA ASN A 447 -9.34 -8.38 -2.63
C ASN A 447 -10.30 -7.20 -2.41
N ASP A 448 -10.47 -6.82 -1.16
CA ASP A 448 -11.03 -5.54 -0.76
C ASP A 448 -9.86 -4.61 -0.42
N ILE A 449 -9.69 -3.52 -1.18
CA ILE A 449 -8.56 -2.59 -1.06
C ILE A 449 -9.11 -1.19 -0.81
N ALA A 450 -8.92 -0.66 0.39
CA ALA A 450 -9.53 0.60 0.80
C ALA A 450 -8.66 1.41 1.76
N ASP A 451 -8.99 2.68 1.89
CA ASP A 451 -8.41 3.63 2.84
C ASP A 451 -6.88 3.78 2.72
N PHE A 452 -6.40 3.90 1.46
CA PHE A 452 -5.04 4.35 1.16
C PHE A 452 -5.05 5.81 0.72
N ARG A 453 -3.92 6.52 0.95
CA ARG A 453 -3.76 7.94 0.61
C ARG A 453 -3.28 8.14 -0.82
N TYR A 454 -3.08 7.05 -1.54
CA TYR A 454 -2.64 7.02 -2.93
C TYR A 454 -3.34 5.87 -3.68
N THR A 455 -2.70 5.31 -4.69
CA THR A 455 -3.25 4.29 -5.60
C THR A 455 -3.59 2.96 -4.91
N GLY A 456 -4.66 2.29 -5.35
CA GLY A 456 -5.04 0.97 -4.85
C GLY A 456 -4.12 -0.15 -5.36
N VAL A 457 -4.06 -0.33 -6.69
CA VAL A 457 -3.19 -1.33 -7.34
C VAL A 457 -2.33 -0.66 -8.40
N SER A 458 -1.02 -0.90 -8.36
CA SER A 458 -0.04 -0.38 -9.32
C SER A 458 0.66 -1.52 -10.06
N VAL A 459 0.74 -1.46 -11.41
CA VAL A 459 1.32 -2.51 -12.24
C VAL A 459 2.34 -1.92 -13.22
N GLY A 460 3.58 -2.42 -13.18
CA GLY A 460 4.67 -1.97 -14.02
C GLY A 460 5.58 -0.93 -13.35
N TRP A 461 6.78 -0.77 -13.89
CA TRP A 461 7.81 0.14 -13.36
C TRP A 461 8.76 0.61 -14.46
N ASN A 462 8.23 0.91 -15.66
CA ASN A 462 9.05 1.37 -16.79
C ASN A 462 8.36 2.51 -17.54
N TRP A 463 8.87 3.71 -17.42
CA TRP A 463 8.34 4.90 -18.10
C TRP A 463 8.61 4.84 -19.61
N GLY A 464 7.55 4.80 -20.41
CA GLY A 464 7.61 4.76 -21.88
C GLY A 464 7.62 3.32 -22.44
N TYR A 465 8.06 3.21 -23.71
CA TYR A 465 7.95 1.98 -24.52
C TYR A 465 9.18 1.07 -24.43
N GLY A 466 10.01 1.22 -23.42
CA GLY A 466 11.13 0.32 -23.16
C GLY A 466 10.66 -1.07 -22.78
N TYR A 467 11.55 -2.06 -22.88
CA TYR A 467 11.25 -3.42 -22.45
C TYR A 467 10.81 -3.47 -20.98
N SER A 468 9.71 -4.13 -20.72
CA SER A 468 9.19 -4.38 -19.37
C SER A 468 8.83 -5.86 -19.21
N PRO A 469 9.27 -6.53 -18.15
CA PRO A 469 8.82 -7.88 -17.83
C PRO A 469 7.46 -7.94 -17.15
N ALA A 470 6.83 -6.82 -16.81
CA ALA A 470 5.51 -6.78 -16.18
C ALA A 470 4.40 -7.17 -17.17
N LYS A 471 4.24 -8.44 -17.45
CA LYS A 471 3.35 -8.99 -18.49
C LYS A 471 2.39 -10.02 -17.94
N ARG A 472 1.22 -10.15 -18.59
CA ARG A 472 0.21 -11.19 -18.29
C ARG A 472 -0.22 -11.22 -16.82
N ASN A 473 -0.21 -10.07 -16.16
CA ASN A 473 -0.73 -9.94 -14.81
C ASN A 473 -2.26 -9.85 -14.85
N ILE A 474 -2.92 -10.43 -13.87
CA ILE A 474 -4.37 -10.51 -13.76
C ILE A 474 -4.83 -9.70 -12.55
N ILE A 475 -5.58 -8.62 -12.78
CA ILE A 475 -6.15 -7.76 -11.75
C ILE A 475 -7.67 -7.85 -11.90
N GLU A 476 -8.29 -8.79 -11.17
CA GLU A 476 -9.69 -9.13 -11.42
C GLU A 476 -10.50 -9.31 -10.12
N TYR A 477 -11.77 -8.94 -10.20
CA TYR A 477 -12.74 -9.10 -9.11
C TYR A 477 -12.33 -8.41 -7.81
N ASN A 478 -11.54 -7.35 -7.85
CA ASN A 478 -11.22 -6.58 -6.66
C ASN A 478 -12.28 -5.51 -6.42
N HIS A 479 -12.52 -5.18 -5.16
CA HIS A 479 -13.27 -4.02 -4.70
C HIS A 479 -12.25 -2.98 -4.21
N ILE A 480 -12.15 -1.82 -4.90
CA ILE A 480 -11.11 -0.83 -4.70
C ILE A 480 -11.79 0.52 -4.46
N HIS A 481 -11.67 1.07 -3.25
CA HIS A 481 -12.47 2.22 -2.88
C HIS A 481 -11.88 3.10 -1.76
N HIS A 482 -12.44 4.31 -1.58
CA HIS A 482 -12.04 5.29 -0.55
C HIS A 482 -10.54 5.57 -0.57
N LEU A 483 -10.04 6.01 -1.73
CA LEU A 483 -8.61 6.24 -1.97
C LEU A 483 -8.29 7.72 -2.16
N GLY A 484 -7.05 8.09 -1.83
CA GLY A 484 -6.45 9.40 -2.12
C GLY A 484 -6.64 10.42 -1.01
N TRP A 485 -7.83 10.54 -0.43
CA TRP A 485 -8.13 11.46 0.69
C TRP A 485 -7.67 12.90 0.43
N ALA A 486 -7.69 13.36 -0.82
CA ALA A 486 -7.18 14.66 -1.24
C ALA A 486 -5.76 14.98 -0.72
N GLN A 487 -4.91 13.98 -0.54
CA GLN A 487 -3.55 14.21 -0.01
C GLN A 487 -2.50 14.36 -1.09
N LEU A 488 -2.56 13.56 -2.14
CA LEU A 488 -1.63 13.56 -3.27
C LEU A 488 -2.39 13.67 -4.59
N SER A 489 -1.66 13.92 -5.66
CA SER A 489 -2.18 14.00 -7.04
C SER A 489 -1.69 12.82 -7.86
N ASP A 490 -2.08 12.74 -9.15
CA ASP A 490 -1.54 11.79 -10.11
C ASP A 490 -1.73 10.33 -9.67
N MET A 491 -2.96 9.95 -9.36
CA MET A 491 -3.27 8.64 -8.82
C MET A 491 -4.60 8.12 -9.36
N GLY A 492 -4.77 6.80 -9.29
CA GLY A 492 -5.98 6.11 -9.68
C GLY A 492 -6.28 4.87 -8.83
N GLY A 493 -7.43 4.26 -9.04
CA GLY A 493 -7.78 2.99 -8.39
C GLY A 493 -6.87 1.86 -8.84
N VAL A 494 -6.78 1.65 -10.17
CA VAL A 494 -5.77 0.79 -10.79
C VAL A 494 -4.92 1.63 -11.73
N TYR A 495 -3.62 1.61 -11.51
CA TYR A 495 -2.59 2.31 -12.27
C TYR A 495 -1.71 1.32 -13.01
N THR A 496 -1.40 1.60 -14.27
CA THR A 496 -0.47 0.80 -15.07
C THR A 496 0.64 1.66 -15.67
N LEU A 497 1.84 1.12 -15.83
CA LEU A 497 3.02 1.86 -16.29
C LEU A 497 3.89 1.01 -17.19
N GLY A 498 4.12 1.51 -18.42
CA GLY A 498 4.97 0.86 -19.43
C GLY A 498 4.32 -0.32 -20.13
N MET A 499 5.09 -1.00 -20.97
CA MET A 499 4.62 -2.14 -21.75
C MET A 499 4.20 -3.29 -20.82
N SER A 500 2.97 -3.79 -20.99
CA SER A 500 2.39 -4.82 -20.11
C SER A 500 1.48 -5.78 -20.89
N GLU A 501 1.96 -6.29 -22.01
CA GLU A 501 1.17 -7.09 -22.95
C GLU A 501 0.58 -8.33 -22.30
N GLY A 502 -0.70 -8.51 -22.53
CA GLY A 502 -1.49 -9.61 -21.97
C GLY A 502 -1.98 -9.39 -20.54
N THR A 503 -1.65 -8.26 -19.92
CA THR A 503 -2.23 -7.87 -18.63
C THR A 503 -3.72 -7.57 -18.78
N SER A 504 -4.51 -8.06 -17.82
CA SER A 504 -5.97 -7.91 -17.75
C SER A 504 -6.34 -7.14 -16.48
N VAL A 505 -7.17 -6.11 -16.63
CA VAL A 505 -7.83 -5.38 -15.54
C VAL A 505 -9.33 -5.53 -15.75
N SER A 506 -9.96 -6.49 -15.09
CA SER A 506 -11.32 -6.90 -15.45
C SER A 506 -12.18 -7.25 -14.24
N ASN A 507 -13.49 -7.04 -14.39
CA ASN A 507 -14.48 -7.43 -13.37
C ASN A 507 -14.29 -6.77 -12.00
N ASN A 508 -13.56 -5.65 -11.92
CA ASN A 508 -13.37 -4.92 -10.67
C ASN A 508 -14.50 -3.91 -10.44
N VAL A 509 -14.71 -3.56 -9.17
CA VAL A 509 -15.53 -2.43 -8.75
C VAL A 509 -14.59 -1.38 -8.14
N LEU A 510 -14.62 -0.15 -8.69
CA LEU A 510 -13.79 0.96 -8.25
C LEU A 510 -14.69 2.16 -7.96
N HIS A 511 -14.53 2.79 -6.80
CA HIS A 511 -15.31 3.98 -6.47
C HIS A 511 -14.66 4.82 -5.35
N ASP A 512 -15.15 6.04 -5.19
CA ASP A 512 -14.73 6.96 -4.13
C ASP A 512 -13.21 7.15 -4.12
N ILE A 513 -12.68 7.71 -5.22
CA ILE A 513 -11.24 7.94 -5.45
C ILE A 513 -11.03 9.44 -5.64
N TYR A 514 -10.35 10.09 -4.68
CA TYR A 514 -10.25 11.54 -4.65
C TYR A 514 -8.83 12.04 -4.38
N SER A 515 -8.20 12.63 -5.40
CA SER A 515 -6.86 13.24 -5.35
C SER A 515 -6.92 14.72 -4.94
N LEU A 516 -5.76 15.30 -4.62
CA LEU A 516 -5.65 16.72 -4.23
C LEU A 516 -5.92 17.66 -5.42
N TYR A 517 -5.01 17.73 -6.39
CA TYR A 517 -5.14 18.64 -7.54
C TYR A 517 -5.68 17.90 -8.76
N TYR A 518 -4.84 17.18 -9.49
CA TYR A 518 -5.21 16.38 -10.65
C TYR A 518 -5.11 14.89 -10.36
N GLY A 519 -5.80 14.07 -11.13
CA GLY A 519 -5.91 12.64 -10.87
C GLY A 519 -7.19 12.28 -10.13
N GLY A 520 -7.15 11.21 -9.35
CA GLY A 520 -8.33 10.61 -8.76
C GLY A 520 -9.15 9.88 -9.83
N TRP A 521 -8.43 9.20 -10.74
CA TRP A 521 -9.04 8.40 -11.82
C TRP A 521 -9.42 7.00 -11.32
N GLY A 522 -10.39 6.39 -11.98
CA GLY A 522 -10.71 4.99 -11.72
C GLY A 522 -9.62 4.05 -12.25
N LEU A 523 -9.56 3.97 -13.58
CA LEU A 523 -8.60 3.16 -14.33
C LEU A 523 -7.62 4.08 -15.05
N TYR A 524 -6.34 3.99 -14.69
CA TYR A 524 -5.32 4.90 -15.18
C TYR A 524 -4.20 4.14 -15.89
N THR A 525 -4.09 4.36 -17.20
CA THR A 525 -2.97 3.89 -18.01
C THR A 525 -1.97 5.02 -18.21
N ASP A 526 -0.85 4.95 -17.49
CA ASP A 526 0.20 5.97 -17.52
C ASP A 526 1.26 5.66 -18.59
N GLU A 527 2.37 6.35 -18.55
CA GLU A 527 3.42 6.44 -19.57
C GLU A 527 3.80 5.11 -20.21
N GLY A 528 3.48 4.96 -21.49
CA GLY A 528 3.86 3.81 -22.29
C GLY A 528 3.03 2.55 -22.04
N SER A 529 1.94 2.62 -21.29
CA SER A 529 1.02 1.48 -21.06
C SER A 529 0.58 0.86 -22.37
N THR A 530 0.93 -0.42 -22.59
CA THR A 530 0.76 -1.07 -23.90
C THR A 530 0.21 -2.48 -23.77
N GLY A 531 -0.78 -2.81 -24.62
CA GLY A 531 -1.30 -4.17 -24.81
C GLY A 531 -2.14 -4.68 -23.63
N ILE A 532 -2.77 -3.78 -22.89
CA ILE A 532 -3.57 -4.06 -21.70
C ILE A 532 -5.05 -4.17 -22.08
N ARG A 533 -5.76 -5.14 -21.49
CA ARG A 533 -7.21 -5.28 -21.62
C ARG A 533 -7.89 -4.80 -20.34
N ILE A 534 -8.84 -3.89 -20.52
CA ILE A 534 -9.65 -3.26 -19.46
C ILE A 534 -11.12 -3.56 -19.76
N GLU A 535 -11.69 -4.55 -19.07
CA GLU A 535 -12.99 -5.12 -19.47
C GLU A 535 -13.89 -5.39 -18.27
N ASN A 536 -15.20 -5.17 -18.42
CA ASN A 536 -16.20 -5.52 -17.40
C ASN A 536 -15.97 -4.86 -16.03
N ASN A 537 -15.42 -3.67 -15.98
CA ASN A 537 -15.26 -2.97 -14.71
C ASN A 537 -16.44 -2.03 -14.47
N LEU A 538 -16.85 -1.89 -13.22
CA LEU A 538 -17.74 -0.84 -12.75
C LEU A 538 -16.90 0.22 -12.05
N VAL A 539 -16.95 1.46 -12.54
CA VAL A 539 -16.20 2.60 -11.99
C VAL A 539 -17.15 3.76 -11.76
N TYR A 540 -17.25 4.22 -10.52
CA TYR A 540 -18.15 5.33 -10.18
C TYR A 540 -17.59 6.25 -9.07
N ASN A 541 -18.13 7.46 -8.94
CA ASN A 541 -17.75 8.45 -7.93
C ASN A 541 -16.25 8.73 -7.82
N CYS A 542 -15.50 8.70 -8.93
CA CYS A 542 -14.12 9.15 -8.92
C CYS A 542 -14.07 10.67 -9.15
N LYS A 543 -13.02 11.34 -8.68
CA LYS A 543 -12.85 12.79 -8.87
C LYS A 543 -12.82 13.17 -10.34
N SER A 544 -12.01 12.45 -11.12
CA SER A 544 -11.80 12.67 -12.56
C SER A 544 -12.08 11.37 -13.34
N GLY A 545 -11.73 11.31 -14.60
CA GLY A 545 -12.10 10.25 -15.52
C GLY A 545 -12.18 8.84 -14.96
N GLY A 546 -13.31 8.18 -15.13
CA GLY A 546 -13.42 6.74 -14.83
C GLY A 546 -12.38 5.92 -15.57
N PHE A 547 -12.00 6.39 -16.77
CA PHE A 547 -10.81 5.94 -17.51
C PHE A 547 -9.97 7.16 -17.92
N HIS A 548 -8.66 7.06 -17.66
CA HIS A 548 -7.65 8.01 -18.12
C HIS A 548 -6.47 7.30 -18.77
N GLN A 549 -6.05 7.77 -19.95
CA GLN A 549 -4.79 7.38 -20.55
C GLN A 549 -3.84 8.58 -20.69
N HIS A 550 -2.68 8.51 -20.04
CA HIS A 550 -1.64 9.52 -20.25
C HIS A 550 -1.07 9.38 -21.66
N TYR A 551 -0.36 8.29 -21.97
CA TYR A 551 -0.04 7.83 -23.30
C TYR A 551 0.28 6.34 -23.30
N GLY A 552 0.03 5.69 -24.43
CA GLY A 552 0.20 4.25 -24.53
C GLY A 552 -0.22 3.72 -25.90
N LYS A 553 -0.20 2.42 -26.08
CA LYS A 553 -0.39 1.79 -27.37
C LYS A 553 -1.19 0.50 -27.29
N ASP A 554 -2.10 0.32 -28.26
CA ASP A 554 -2.83 -0.94 -28.46
C ASP A 554 -3.58 -1.46 -27.20
N ASN A 555 -4.09 -0.54 -26.35
CA ASN A 555 -4.91 -0.91 -25.21
C ASN A 555 -6.37 -1.14 -25.65
N ILE A 556 -7.08 -2.02 -24.95
CA ILE A 556 -8.49 -2.32 -25.21
C ILE A 556 -9.32 -1.96 -23.99
N VAL A 557 -10.27 -1.05 -24.13
CA VAL A 557 -11.19 -0.61 -23.08
C VAL A 557 -12.60 -0.90 -23.54
N ARG A 558 -13.20 -1.98 -23.03
CA ARG A 558 -14.50 -2.39 -23.52
C ARG A 558 -15.40 -2.99 -22.45
N ASN A 559 -16.70 -2.85 -22.68
CA ASN A 559 -17.75 -3.43 -21.85
C ASN A 559 -17.68 -2.99 -20.37
N ASN A 560 -17.22 -1.76 -20.11
CA ASN A 560 -17.15 -1.17 -18.77
C ASN A 560 -18.37 -0.26 -18.51
N ILE A 561 -18.65 0.01 -17.25
CA ILE A 561 -19.59 1.03 -16.80
C ILE A 561 -18.79 2.12 -16.10
N PHE A 562 -18.86 3.35 -16.63
CA PHE A 562 -18.28 4.56 -16.04
C PHE A 562 -19.43 5.47 -15.60
N ALA A 563 -19.63 5.66 -14.30
CA ALA A 563 -20.82 6.30 -13.77
C ALA A 563 -20.52 7.39 -12.75
N GLY A 564 -21.01 8.61 -12.99
CA GLY A 564 -21.06 9.66 -11.98
C GLY A 564 -19.71 10.18 -11.51
N GLN A 565 -18.72 10.27 -12.40
CA GLN A 565 -17.47 10.92 -12.06
C GLN A 565 -17.73 12.43 -11.80
N ILE A 566 -16.99 13.02 -10.87
CA ILE A 566 -17.32 14.36 -10.36
C ILE A 566 -17.02 15.44 -11.40
N ARG A 567 -15.84 15.43 -12.04
CA ARG A 567 -15.38 16.51 -12.93
C ARG A 567 -15.43 16.13 -14.40
N THR A 568 -14.85 15.02 -14.78
CA THR A 568 -14.81 14.51 -16.15
C THR A 568 -15.11 13.02 -16.15
N GLN A 569 -15.81 12.52 -17.19
CA GLN A 569 -16.11 11.08 -17.26
C GLN A 569 -14.96 10.28 -17.86
N LEU A 570 -14.31 10.82 -18.89
CA LEU A 570 -13.23 10.20 -19.65
C LEU A 570 -12.10 11.21 -19.90
N GLU A 571 -10.84 10.76 -19.82
CA GLU A 571 -9.69 11.64 -20.05
C GLU A 571 -8.59 10.95 -20.86
N ALA A 572 -7.88 11.74 -21.67
CA ALA A 572 -6.63 11.33 -22.30
C ALA A 572 -5.70 12.54 -22.41
N SER A 573 -4.40 12.37 -22.13
CA SER A 573 -3.51 13.52 -21.96
C SER A 573 -2.63 13.77 -23.18
N ARG A 574 -1.80 12.80 -23.58
CA ARG A 574 -0.76 12.99 -24.59
C ARG A 574 -1.22 12.45 -25.94
N VAL A 575 -1.09 13.28 -26.96
CA VAL A 575 -1.41 12.91 -28.34
C VAL A 575 -0.18 12.25 -28.99
N GLU A 576 -0.37 11.07 -29.55
CA GLU A 576 0.61 10.32 -30.32
C GLU A 576 0.04 9.90 -31.69
N GLU A 577 0.89 9.61 -32.68
CA GLU A 577 0.45 9.34 -34.07
C GLU A 577 -0.17 7.93 -34.22
N HIS A 578 0.12 7.01 -33.31
CA HIS A 578 -0.35 5.63 -33.41
C HIS A 578 -1.70 5.42 -32.68
N LEU A 579 -2.28 4.24 -32.82
CA LEU A 579 -3.47 3.84 -32.10
C LEU A 579 -3.12 3.67 -30.59
N SER A 580 -3.65 4.56 -29.79
CA SER A 580 -3.47 4.53 -28.35
C SER A 580 -4.34 3.46 -27.70
N PHE A 581 -5.63 3.44 -28.03
CA PHE A 581 -6.58 2.44 -27.48
C PHE A 581 -7.82 2.26 -28.38
N GLU A 582 -8.49 1.14 -28.20
CA GLU A 582 -9.85 0.90 -28.66
C GLU A 582 -10.82 1.07 -27.51
N PHE A 583 -11.91 1.84 -27.71
CA PHE A 583 -12.92 2.14 -26.71
C PHE A 583 -14.30 1.73 -27.20
N SER A 584 -14.84 0.60 -26.71
CA SER A 584 -16.06 0.03 -27.29
C SER A 584 -16.98 -0.66 -26.28
N ASN A 585 -18.25 -0.69 -26.59
CA ASN A 585 -19.28 -1.37 -25.79
C ASN A 585 -19.36 -0.86 -24.35
N ASN A 586 -18.94 0.36 -24.05
CA ASN A 586 -18.97 0.93 -22.70
C ASN A 586 -20.26 1.73 -22.46
N ILE A 587 -20.65 1.85 -21.21
CA ILE A 587 -21.75 2.73 -20.78
C ILE A 587 -21.16 3.87 -19.96
N ILE A 588 -21.41 5.11 -20.39
CA ILE A 588 -21.01 6.34 -19.71
C ILE A 588 -22.28 7.05 -19.23
N TYR A 589 -22.41 7.18 -17.91
CA TYR A 589 -23.59 7.71 -17.23
C TYR A 589 -23.20 8.80 -16.24
N TYR A 590 -23.75 10.02 -16.34
CA TYR A 590 -23.34 11.10 -15.44
C TYR A 590 -24.46 12.17 -15.28
N SER A 591 -24.30 13.01 -14.26
CA SER A 591 -25.14 14.17 -13.98
C SER A 591 -24.31 15.46 -13.85
N LYS A 592 -23.09 15.33 -13.34
CA LYS A 592 -22.16 16.44 -13.07
C LYS A 592 -20.96 16.38 -14.04
N GLY A 593 -20.17 17.44 -14.04
CA GLY A 593 -18.94 17.51 -14.83
C GLY A 593 -19.18 17.55 -16.35
N VAL A 594 -18.16 17.16 -17.09
CA VAL A 594 -18.15 17.12 -18.57
C VAL A 594 -17.89 15.69 -19.07
N MET A 595 -18.31 15.39 -20.31
CA MET A 595 -18.17 14.07 -20.91
C MET A 595 -16.71 13.63 -20.98
N CYS A 596 -15.84 14.47 -21.52
CA CYS A 596 -14.41 14.15 -21.63
C CYS A 596 -13.54 15.38 -21.48
N GLY A 597 -12.30 15.16 -21.06
CA GLY A 597 -11.34 16.22 -20.76
C GLY A 597 -9.97 16.02 -21.40
N ILE A 598 -9.12 17.03 -21.18
CA ILE A 598 -7.73 17.13 -21.65
C ILE A 598 -7.64 17.02 -23.17
N ASN A 599 -7.13 15.95 -23.74
CA ASN A 599 -6.95 15.77 -25.19
C ASN A 599 -7.78 14.61 -25.77
N TRP A 600 -8.84 14.19 -25.11
CA TRP A 600 -9.65 13.04 -25.56
C TRP A 600 -10.00 13.08 -27.06
N ALA A 601 -10.46 14.24 -27.54
CA ALA A 601 -10.86 14.40 -28.93
C ALA A 601 -9.71 14.37 -29.94
N ASN A 602 -8.46 14.44 -29.49
CA ASN A 602 -7.26 14.55 -30.33
C ASN A 602 -6.37 13.30 -30.30
N VAL A 603 -6.48 12.45 -29.27
CA VAL A 603 -5.65 11.22 -29.18
C VAL A 603 -6.07 10.21 -30.22
N GLY A 604 -5.12 9.43 -30.70
CA GLY A 604 -5.36 8.35 -31.67
C GLY A 604 -6.11 7.18 -31.04
N HIS A 605 -7.43 7.20 -31.01
CA HIS A 605 -8.24 6.09 -30.53
C HIS A 605 -9.35 5.72 -31.52
N LYS A 606 -9.89 4.52 -31.36
CA LYS A 606 -11.09 4.07 -32.07
C LYS A 606 -12.22 3.91 -31.07
N SER A 607 -13.27 4.70 -31.22
CA SER A 607 -14.45 4.65 -30.36
C SER A 607 -15.66 4.21 -31.17
N ASP A 608 -16.38 3.15 -30.69
CA ASP A 608 -17.64 2.74 -31.31
C ASP A 608 -18.47 1.83 -30.38
N TYR A 609 -19.75 1.69 -30.67
CA TYR A 609 -20.68 0.86 -29.90
C TYR A 609 -20.77 1.25 -28.42
N ASN A 610 -20.67 2.52 -28.07
CA ASN A 610 -20.80 3.01 -26.69
C ASN A 610 -22.21 3.57 -26.44
N CYS A 611 -22.60 3.63 -25.16
CA CYS A 611 -23.77 4.34 -24.71
C CYS A 611 -23.37 5.52 -23.87
N TYR A 612 -23.85 6.71 -24.21
CA TYR A 612 -23.64 7.94 -23.50
C TYR A 612 -24.99 8.45 -22.93
N PHE A 613 -25.02 8.80 -21.64
CA PHE A 613 -26.24 9.35 -21.04
C PHE A 613 -25.91 10.34 -19.94
N CYS A 614 -26.43 11.56 -20.11
CA CYS A 614 -26.43 12.58 -19.07
C CYS A 614 -27.82 12.71 -18.49
N THR A 615 -27.97 12.63 -17.17
CA THR A 615 -29.27 12.78 -16.51
C THR A 615 -29.74 14.23 -16.44
N ASP A 616 -28.82 15.20 -16.59
CA ASP A 616 -29.14 16.62 -16.75
C ASP A 616 -29.54 16.88 -18.22
N SER A 617 -30.82 17.04 -18.45
CA SER A 617 -31.38 17.22 -19.80
C SER A 617 -30.94 18.54 -20.47
N GLU A 618 -30.44 19.52 -19.72
CA GLU A 618 -29.90 20.76 -20.26
C GLU A 618 -28.49 20.62 -20.80
N LYS A 619 -27.75 19.59 -20.37
CA LYS A 619 -26.39 19.29 -20.86
C LYS A 619 -26.44 18.49 -22.13
N LYS A 620 -25.66 18.93 -23.11
CA LYS A 620 -25.45 18.19 -24.36
C LYS A 620 -24.29 17.21 -24.21
N ILE A 621 -24.40 16.07 -24.88
CA ILE A 621 -23.28 15.14 -25.03
C ILE A 621 -22.34 15.71 -26.08
N GLU A 622 -21.18 16.19 -25.65
CA GLU A 622 -20.16 16.82 -26.48
C GLU A 622 -18.77 16.27 -26.15
N PHE A 623 -17.93 16.10 -27.16
CA PHE A 623 -16.55 15.68 -27.05
C PHE A 623 -15.64 16.91 -27.22
N GLN A 624 -15.38 17.62 -26.12
CA GLN A 624 -14.59 18.86 -26.10
C GLN A 624 -15.12 19.92 -27.09
N GLY A 625 -16.43 20.22 -27.03
CA GLY A 625 -17.11 21.17 -27.90
C GLY A 625 -17.50 20.62 -29.26
N ILE A 626 -17.19 19.37 -29.57
CA ILE A 626 -17.63 18.67 -30.78
C ILE A 626 -18.95 17.97 -30.45
N SER A 627 -20.02 18.27 -31.15
CA SER A 627 -21.32 17.62 -30.95
C SER A 627 -21.25 16.12 -31.32
N PHE A 628 -22.15 15.32 -30.75
CA PHE A 628 -22.18 13.88 -31.04
C PHE A 628 -22.32 13.59 -32.55
N ASP A 629 -23.17 14.33 -33.28
CA ASP A 629 -23.34 14.17 -34.70
C ASP A 629 -22.07 14.51 -35.50
N GLU A 630 -21.34 15.55 -35.09
CA GLU A 630 -20.06 15.92 -35.73
C GLU A 630 -18.96 14.90 -35.40
N TRP A 631 -18.99 14.35 -34.17
CA TRP A 631 -18.09 13.29 -33.73
C TRP A 631 -18.27 12.02 -34.58
N GLN A 632 -19.52 11.64 -34.85
CA GLN A 632 -19.84 10.52 -35.74
C GLN A 632 -19.37 10.79 -37.21
N LYS A 633 -19.50 12.01 -37.69
CA LYS A 633 -18.99 12.40 -39.04
C LYS A 633 -17.47 12.32 -39.13
N LYS A 634 -16.74 12.41 -38.02
CA LYS A 634 -15.29 12.18 -37.96
C LYS A 634 -14.91 10.70 -37.96
N GLY A 635 -15.88 9.79 -37.99
CA GLY A 635 -15.66 8.35 -38.01
C GLY A 635 -15.58 7.67 -36.61
N GLN A 636 -15.87 8.41 -35.57
CA GLN A 636 -15.93 7.89 -34.20
C GLN A 636 -17.39 7.62 -33.80
N ASP A 637 -17.62 6.64 -32.94
CA ASP A 637 -18.94 6.34 -32.33
C ASP A 637 -20.11 6.22 -33.33
N ILE A 638 -19.85 5.72 -34.54
CA ILE A 638 -20.86 5.60 -35.61
C ILE A 638 -22.05 4.77 -35.19
N ASN A 639 -21.82 3.67 -34.45
CA ASN A 639 -22.84 2.75 -33.96
C ASN A 639 -23.21 3.00 -32.50
N SER A 640 -22.63 4.01 -31.87
CA SER A 640 -22.92 4.38 -30.49
C SER A 640 -24.26 5.11 -30.36
N VAL A 641 -24.78 5.21 -29.15
CA VAL A 641 -26.10 5.78 -28.90
C VAL A 641 -26.10 6.74 -27.69
N ILE A 642 -26.99 7.71 -27.74
CA ILE A 642 -27.39 8.49 -26.57
C ILE A 642 -28.70 7.87 -26.09
N ALA A 643 -28.65 7.15 -24.94
CA ALA A 643 -29.82 6.46 -24.40
C ALA A 643 -29.67 6.23 -22.89
N ASP A 644 -30.79 6.32 -22.16
CA ASP A 644 -30.83 5.95 -20.75
C ASP A 644 -30.59 4.43 -20.57
N PRO A 645 -29.55 4.00 -19.86
CA PRO A 645 -29.31 2.59 -19.55
C PRO A 645 -30.35 1.99 -18.61
N GLN A 646 -31.15 2.83 -17.94
CA GLN A 646 -32.18 2.43 -16.97
C GLN A 646 -31.58 1.58 -15.85
N PHE A 647 -30.57 2.08 -15.19
CA PHE A 647 -29.93 1.38 -14.07
C PHE A 647 -30.94 1.04 -12.97
N ALA A 648 -30.71 -0.06 -12.27
CA ALA A 648 -31.66 -0.62 -11.32
C ALA A 648 -31.88 0.31 -10.12
N ASP A 649 -30.80 0.83 -9.51
CA ASP A 649 -30.83 1.77 -8.38
C ASP A 649 -29.44 2.40 -8.22
N VAL A 650 -29.23 3.55 -8.84
CA VAL A 650 -27.94 4.27 -8.81
C VAL A 650 -27.57 4.73 -7.40
N ALA A 651 -28.58 5.15 -6.62
CA ALA A 651 -28.36 5.64 -5.26
C ALA A 651 -27.87 4.54 -4.29
N ALA A 652 -28.27 3.28 -4.58
CA ALA A 652 -27.82 2.11 -3.84
C ALA A 652 -26.59 1.43 -4.48
N GLY A 653 -25.89 2.07 -5.42
CA GLY A 653 -24.75 1.49 -6.12
C GLY A 653 -25.10 0.35 -7.08
N ASN A 654 -26.38 0.20 -7.42
CA ASN A 654 -26.84 -0.86 -8.33
C ASN A 654 -26.93 -0.35 -9.78
N PHE A 655 -25.84 -0.51 -10.50
CA PHE A 655 -25.68 -0.13 -11.90
C PHE A 655 -26.04 -1.26 -12.89
N THR A 656 -26.96 -2.16 -12.53
CA THR A 656 -27.47 -3.18 -13.46
C THR A 656 -28.34 -2.51 -14.53
N PRO A 657 -27.94 -2.52 -15.82
CA PRO A 657 -28.70 -1.85 -16.87
C PRO A 657 -29.92 -2.71 -17.28
N LYS A 658 -31.09 -2.06 -17.39
CA LYS A 658 -32.38 -2.71 -17.75
C LYS A 658 -32.81 -2.45 -19.18
N ASN A 659 -32.21 -1.49 -19.90
CA ASN A 659 -32.57 -1.14 -21.28
C ASN A 659 -32.05 -2.18 -22.28
N LYS A 660 -32.82 -3.23 -22.50
CA LYS A 660 -32.44 -4.36 -23.38
C LYS A 660 -32.20 -3.94 -24.84
N ALA A 661 -32.92 -2.92 -25.36
CA ALA A 661 -32.76 -2.44 -26.71
C ALA A 661 -31.40 -1.75 -26.89
N MET A 662 -31.02 -0.91 -25.95
CA MET A 662 -29.72 -0.25 -25.88
C MET A 662 -28.58 -1.27 -25.77
N LEU A 663 -28.69 -2.22 -24.82
CA LEU A 663 -27.67 -3.28 -24.62
C LEU A 663 -27.42 -4.06 -25.92
N LYS A 664 -28.51 -4.46 -26.62
CA LYS A 664 -28.41 -5.15 -27.90
C LYS A 664 -27.77 -4.27 -28.98
N LYS A 665 -28.12 -2.98 -29.02
CA LYS A 665 -27.62 -2.02 -30.04
C LYS A 665 -26.11 -1.84 -29.92
N ILE A 666 -25.59 -1.65 -28.69
CA ILE A 666 -24.15 -1.45 -28.48
C ILE A 666 -23.38 -2.76 -28.22
N GLY A 667 -24.05 -3.92 -28.22
CA GLY A 667 -23.42 -5.21 -27.94
C GLY A 667 -22.86 -5.37 -26.52
N PHE A 668 -23.35 -4.57 -25.57
CA PHE A 668 -22.94 -4.66 -24.17
C PHE A 668 -23.37 -5.99 -23.54
N LYS A 669 -22.46 -6.65 -22.85
CA LYS A 669 -22.69 -7.91 -22.17
C LYS A 669 -22.75 -7.65 -20.65
N PRO A 670 -23.93 -7.71 -20.01
CA PRO A 670 -24.01 -7.57 -18.56
C PRO A 670 -23.09 -8.55 -17.84
N PHE A 671 -22.40 -8.07 -16.84
CA PHE A 671 -21.49 -8.85 -15.99
C PHE A 671 -21.90 -8.72 -14.52
N ASP A 672 -21.50 -9.70 -13.72
CA ASP A 672 -21.84 -9.78 -12.31
C ASP A 672 -20.73 -9.15 -11.44
N TYR A 673 -20.83 -7.85 -11.22
CA TYR A 673 -19.89 -7.11 -10.38
C TYR A 673 -20.08 -7.36 -8.88
N SER A 674 -21.15 -8.04 -8.44
CA SER A 674 -21.32 -8.45 -7.04
C SER A 674 -20.29 -9.49 -6.58
N LYS A 675 -19.52 -10.04 -7.52
CA LYS A 675 -18.40 -10.95 -7.24
C LYS A 675 -17.09 -10.24 -6.92
N ALA A 676 -17.01 -8.93 -7.10
CA ALA A 676 -15.85 -8.15 -6.73
C ALA A 676 -15.72 -8.05 -5.21
N GLY A 677 -14.47 -8.04 -4.73
CA GLY A 677 -14.16 -8.05 -3.32
C GLY A 677 -14.06 -9.46 -2.73
N VAL A 678 -13.91 -9.52 -1.42
CA VAL A 678 -13.69 -10.77 -0.70
C VAL A 678 -14.89 -11.70 -0.71
N TYR A 679 -14.64 -12.99 -0.72
CA TYR A 679 -15.66 -14.05 -0.73
C TYR A 679 -15.51 -15.01 0.46
N GLY A 680 -16.51 -15.84 0.70
CA GLY A 680 -16.50 -16.82 1.79
C GLY A 680 -17.53 -16.52 2.86
N SER A 681 -17.18 -16.63 4.14
CA SER A 681 -18.10 -16.46 5.25
C SER A 681 -18.69 -15.04 5.32
N LYS A 682 -19.89 -14.91 5.86
CA LYS A 682 -20.52 -13.60 6.09
C LYS A 682 -19.64 -12.71 6.97
N ALA A 683 -19.04 -13.27 8.02
CA ALA A 683 -18.17 -12.53 8.93
C ALA A 683 -16.93 -11.98 8.22
N TRP A 684 -16.33 -12.74 7.29
CA TRP A 684 -15.18 -12.27 6.50
C TRP A 684 -15.57 -11.10 5.59
N ARG A 685 -16.69 -11.21 4.90
CA ARG A 685 -17.19 -10.12 4.05
C ARG A 685 -17.58 -8.87 4.84
N GLN A 686 -18.21 -9.02 6.00
CA GLN A 686 -18.54 -7.89 6.88
C GLN A 686 -17.29 -7.22 7.47
N LYS A 687 -16.21 -7.97 7.69
CA LYS A 687 -14.94 -7.41 8.15
C LYS A 687 -14.29 -6.49 7.11
N ALA A 688 -14.61 -6.63 5.85
CA ALA A 688 -14.12 -5.77 4.77
C ALA A 688 -14.87 -4.43 4.67
N GLU A 689 -16.06 -4.32 5.27
CA GLU A 689 -16.84 -3.08 5.25
C GLU A 689 -16.13 -2.00 6.08
N LEU A 690 -15.94 -0.80 5.53
CA LEU A 690 -15.45 0.33 6.31
C LEU A 690 -16.48 0.74 7.36
N SER A 691 -16.03 1.38 8.43
CA SER A 691 -16.97 1.95 9.39
C SER A 691 -17.73 3.12 8.76
N LYS A 692 -18.97 3.32 9.23
CA LYS A 692 -19.80 4.42 8.75
C LYS A 692 -19.17 5.80 8.99
N GLU A 693 -18.44 5.92 10.08
CA GLU A 693 -17.70 7.14 10.42
C GLU A 693 -16.58 7.43 9.40
N GLN A 694 -15.94 6.39 8.87
CA GLN A 694 -14.90 6.53 7.85
C GLN A 694 -15.50 6.92 6.48
N GLU A 695 -16.61 6.28 6.09
CA GLU A 695 -17.34 6.65 4.89
C GLU A 695 -17.83 8.11 4.95
N GLU A 696 -18.49 8.51 6.04
CA GLU A 696 -18.97 9.89 6.24
C GLU A 696 -17.80 10.89 6.29
N ALA A 697 -16.65 10.53 6.84
CA ALA A 697 -15.47 11.38 6.85
C ALA A 697 -14.89 11.60 5.45
N PHE A 698 -14.89 10.55 4.61
CA PHE A 698 -14.48 10.66 3.22
C PHE A 698 -15.44 11.54 2.41
N ASP A 699 -16.73 11.28 2.50
CA ASP A 699 -17.77 12.08 1.82
C ASP A 699 -17.69 13.57 2.20
N LYS A 700 -17.55 13.84 3.50
CA LYS A 700 -17.39 15.21 3.99
C LYS A 700 -16.15 15.89 3.41
N LEU A 701 -15.02 15.16 3.37
CA LEU A 701 -13.78 15.69 2.80
C LEU A 701 -13.96 16.03 1.31
N VAL A 702 -14.59 15.14 0.53
CA VAL A 702 -14.88 15.38 -0.89
C VAL A 702 -15.78 16.61 -1.06
N ASP A 703 -16.86 16.69 -0.28
CA ASP A 703 -17.78 17.82 -0.33
C ASP A 703 -17.12 19.17 0.00
N ASP A 704 -16.22 19.18 0.99
CA ASP A 704 -15.52 20.41 1.40
C ASP A 704 -14.53 20.85 0.30
N TYR A 705 -13.76 19.94 -0.29
CA TYR A 705 -12.85 20.27 -1.40
C TYR A 705 -13.60 20.71 -2.68
N GLU A 706 -14.75 20.11 -2.99
CA GLU A 706 -15.55 20.54 -4.15
C GLU A 706 -16.18 21.93 -3.95
N LYS A 707 -16.51 22.33 -2.70
CA LYS A 707 -16.98 23.68 -2.38
C LYS A 707 -15.90 24.75 -2.53
N GLU A 708 -14.68 24.44 -2.13
CA GLU A 708 -13.53 25.34 -2.22
C GLU A 708 -13.05 25.53 -3.66
N MET A 709 -13.55 24.73 -4.61
CA MET A 709 -13.12 24.74 -6.02
C MET A 709 -11.60 24.84 -6.14
N ILE A 710 -10.90 23.92 -5.52
CA ILE A 710 -9.45 23.83 -5.66
C ILE A 710 -9.16 23.60 -7.14
N THR A 711 -8.72 24.66 -7.80
CA THR A 711 -8.42 24.64 -9.23
C THR A 711 -7.27 23.71 -9.49
N ASP A 712 -7.39 22.92 -10.55
CA ASP A 712 -6.35 22.02 -10.99
C ASP A 712 -5.01 22.73 -11.19
N TRP A 713 -3.97 21.97 -11.06
CA TRP A 713 -2.57 22.35 -11.19
C TRP A 713 -2.20 22.96 -12.55
#